data_172be164ffb9c3fdd9c9af625dd51243
#
_entry.id   172be164ffb9c3fdd9c9af625dd51243
#
_cell.length_a   1.000
_cell.length_b   1.000
_cell.length_c   1.000
_cell.angle_alpha   90.00
_cell.angle_beta   90.00
_cell.angle_gamma   90.00
#
_symmetry.space_group_name_H-M   'P 1'
#
loop_
_entity.id
_entity.type
_entity.pdbx_description
1 polymer ?
#
loop_
_entity_poly.entity_id
_entity_poly.type
_entity_poly.pdbx_seq_one_letter_code
_entity_poly.pdbx_strand_id
1 'polypeptide(L)'
;MIKLQFYLRFHTRFGQSIWISGNIDELGNNDPAKALSLDYLNDEFWYGSVDIRRKETSKSVTYKYILKNEDGELLFEWGNDRSIPLLKKEHNELQITDTWNHAGEYENAFFTAPFNQVLLAQHFSKVKADSDKDFTHIFRVKAPLLKKNEAICLLGKGDKLGDWSTIKPLLLEKNGDWWEIKLDLSDCNFPLAYKYGVYNTSEKSFTLYEDGDNRLLYSDIVKKKLSILHDGFVHLPNNTWKGAGVAIPVFSLRSKNSFGVGEFTDIKLLADWSKATGLKLIQLLPVNDTIATNSWMDSYPYAAISAFALHPLYINLAKVAGKEYGGQLRSLKKKQKQLNELAEVDYETVINYKLSVLKELYEVMGKECFETEDYKDFFRDNKHWLQPYAAFCYFRDKYGTSHFGDWKTNSTYNKAAIEKLFVGSSSIAKEIGLFCFIQYHLHLQLKDAADYAHKKGIVLKGDIPIGIYRNGCDAWVAPELYNMQWQAGAPPDDFTAVGQNWGFPTYNWKRMQEDDFSWWKKRFEQMSNYFDAFRIDHILGFFRIWSIPADAVQGIMGRFVPCLAVHINEFGENGIWFDYQRYCRPFITDEILHEVFGEQATAVKEQFMVSNEFGSYDLAPEFKTQVQVEKYFSGLEESVENEKLKLQLFDIISNVILFEEPGSQGQEFHFRISMEKTLSFRNLIPHVQEKLKDLYVNYFYRRQDDFWFKEAMHKLPQLKMATNMLVCGEDLGMVPDCVPDVMQQLGILSLEIQRMPKDPKKEFFHPNDAPYMSVITPSTHDMSTIRGWWEENHEKTRQFYNHVLGQWGDAPFYCEAWINRAIVLQHLYSPAMWSIFQLQDILGMSETLRREKPQEERINNPANPKNYWQYRMHISLEDLVKQTEFNEELNGYVVHSGRG
;
A
#
# COMPACT_ATOMS: atom_id res chain seq x y z
N MET A 1 -13.41 38.09 -27.09
CA MET A 1 -12.24 37.55 -26.44
C MET A 1 -12.35 37.82 -24.95
N ILE A 2 -11.82 36.95 -24.12
CA ILE A 2 -11.65 37.12 -22.68
C ILE A 2 -10.18 36.84 -22.40
N LYS A 3 -9.52 37.75 -21.70
CA LYS A 3 -8.14 37.55 -21.26
C LYS A 3 -8.13 36.78 -19.92
N LEU A 4 -7.48 35.60 -19.88
CA LEU A 4 -7.18 34.87 -18.68
C LEU A 4 -5.75 35.19 -18.24
N GLN A 5 -5.59 35.56 -16.99
CA GLN A 5 -4.29 35.81 -16.36
C GLN A 5 -4.13 34.85 -15.19
N PHE A 6 -3.06 34.07 -15.19
CA PHE A 6 -2.73 33.14 -14.15
C PHE A 6 -1.53 33.63 -13.34
N TYR A 7 -1.69 33.73 -12.05
CA TYR A 7 -0.65 33.99 -11.08
C TYR A 7 -0.58 32.76 -10.16
N LEU A 8 0.52 32.00 -10.22
CA LEU A 8 0.72 30.86 -9.34
C LEU A 8 1.70 31.23 -8.23
N ARG A 9 1.27 31.15 -6.97
CA ARG A 9 2.14 31.29 -5.82
C ARG A 9 2.88 29.97 -5.60
N PHE A 10 4.16 29.94 -6.00
CA PHE A 10 5.03 28.78 -5.87
C PHE A 10 6.50 29.17 -6.03
N HIS A 11 7.33 28.76 -5.07
CA HIS A 11 8.77 28.96 -5.13
C HIS A 11 9.45 27.79 -5.84
N THR A 12 10.21 28.06 -6.90
CA THR A 12 10.95 27.05 -7.67
C THR A 12 12.46 27.18 -7.42
N ARG A 13 13.17 26.10 -7.67
CA ARG A 13 14.64 26.07 -7.73
C ARG A 13 15.10 26.45 -9.13
N PHE A 14 16.36 26.89 -9.23
CA PHE A 14 16.99 27.15 -10.53
C PHE A 14 16.91 25.88 -11.43
N GLY A 15 16.60 26.07 -12.72
CA GLY A 15 16.40 24.98 -13.67
C GLY A 15 14.98 24.41 -13.74
N GLN A 16 14.09 24.76 -12.81
CA GLN A 16 12.68 24.37 -12.84
C GLN A 16 11.83 25.40 -13.59
N SER A 17 10.75 24.96 -14.22
CA SER A 17 9.76 25.82 -14.89
C SER A 17 8.33 25.36 -14.62
N ILE A 18 7.39 26.30 -14.66
CA ILE A 18 5.96 26.03 -14.43
C ILE A 18 5.19 26.12 -15.73
N TRP A 19 4.28 25.17 -15.89
CA TRP A 19 3.39 25.05 -17.05
C TRP A 19 1.96 24.90 -16.56
N ILE A 20 0.98 25.25 -17.40
CA ILE A 20 -0.43 25.06 -17.13
C ILE A 20 -1.08 24.30 -18.29
N SER A 21 -1.76 23.20 -17.99
CA SER A 21 -2.48 22.37 -18.94
C SER A 21 -3.97 22.41 -18.62
N GLY A 22 -4.83 22.40 -19.64
CA GLY A 22 -6.28 22.42 -19.44
C GLY A 22 -7.05 21.93 -20.65
N ASN A 23 -8.39 21.83 -20.50
CA ASN A 23 -9.29 21.20 -21.45
C ASN A 23 -9.68 22.07 -22.68
N ILE A 24 -8.93 23.14 -22.93
CA ILE A 24 -9.12 24.03 -24.10
C ILE A 24 -7.84 24.07 -24.95
N ASP A 25 -7.97 24.43 -26.23
CA ASP A 25 -6.86 24.50 -27.20
C ASP A 25 -5.71 25.37 -26.69
N GLU A 26 -6.04 26.54 -26.13
CA GLU A 26 -5.08 27.52 -25.65
C GLU A 26 -4.28 27.01 -24.40
N LEU A 27 -4.78 25.98 -23.71
CA LEU A 27 -4.10 25.31 -22.59
C LEU A 27 -3.68 23.87 -22.96
N GLY A 28 -3.61 23.54 -24.25
CA GLY A 28 -3.06 22.28 -24.75
C GLY A 28 -3.99 21.09 -24.74
N ASN A 29 -5.32 21.23 -24.50
CA ASN A 29 -6.29 20.11 -24.49
C ASN A 29 -5.88 18.95 -23.58
N ASN A 30 -5.41 19.23 -22.39
CA ASN A 30 -4.88 18.28 -21.41
C ASN A 30 -3.64 17.49 -21.86
N ASP A 31 -2.97 17.94 -22.94
CA ASP A 31 -1.70 17.37 -23.39
C ASP A 31 -0.54 18.14 -22.74
N PRO A 32 0.24 17.53 -21.83
CA PRO A 32 1.35 18.23 -21.17
C PRO A 32 2.41 18.75 -22.14
N ALA A 33 2.55 18.13 -23.32
CA ALA A 33 3.50 18.57 -24.33
C ALA A 33 3.08 19.88 -25.01
N LYS A 34 1.80 20.25 -24.92
CA LYS A 34 1.21 21.47 -25.47
C LYS A 34 0.78 22.47 -24.40
N ALA A 35 1.13 22.22 -23.15
CA ALA A 35 0.80 23.10 -22.03
C ALA A 35 1.37 24.51 -22.24
N LEU A 36 0.69 25.51 -21.67
CA LEU A 36 1.14 26.90 -21.66
C LEU A 36 2.26 27.10 -20.65
N SER A 37 3.44 27.58 -21.07
CA SER A 37 4.52 27.95 -20.18
C SER A 37 4.19 29.22 -19.42
N LEU A 38 4.49 29.25 -18.11
CA LEU A 38 4.45 30.47 -17.32
C LEU A 38 5.83 31.12 -17.24
N ASP A 39 5.85 32.44 -17.08
CA ASP A 39 7.05 33.22 -16.86
C ASP A 39 7.31 33.41 -15.36
N TYR A 40 8.56 33.35 -14.95
CA TYR A 40 8.96 33.70 -13.58
C TYR A 40 8.77 35.21 -13.35
N LEU A 41 7.90 35.57 -12.43
CA LEU A 41 7.62 36.97 -12.13
C LEU A 41 8.51 37.50 -10.99
N ASN A 42 8.59 36.76 -9.90
CA ASN A 42 9.41 37.02 -8.72
C ASN A 42 9.48 35.76 -7.83
N ASP A 43 10.11 35.84 -6.66
CA ASP A 43 10.28 34.70 -5.75
C ASP A 43 8.96 34.08 -5.25
N GLU A 44 7.86 34.81 -5.33
CA GLU A 44 6.55 34.34 -4.87
C GLU A 44 5.66 33.84 -6.03
N PHE A 45 5.78 34.45 -7.23
CA PHE A 45 4.81 34.23 -8.30
C PHE A 45 5.43 33.84 -9.64
N TRP A 46 4.71 32.92 -10.30
CA TRP A 46 4.79 32.64 -11.74
C TRP A 46 3.57 33.24 -12.43
N TYR A 47 3.74 33.76 -13.64
CA TYR A 47 2.70 34.44 -14.39
C TYR A 47 2.55 33.91 -15.83
N GLY A 48 1.32 33.84 -16.31
CA GLY A 48 1.01 33.59 -17.71
C GLY A 48 -0.33 34.16 -18.09
N SER A 49 -0.52 34.44 -19.38
CA SER A 49 -1.80 34.91 -19.86
C SER A 49 -2.14 34.37 -21.22
N VAL A 50 -3.44 34.21 -21.48
CA VAL A 50 -3.98 33.69 -22.72
C VAL A 50 -5.31 34.33 -23.02
N ASP A 51 -5.56 34.61 -24.31
CA ASP A 51 -6.83 35.12 -24.80
C ASP A 51 -7.69 33.98 -25.33
N ILE A 52 -8.86 33.79 -24.73
CA ILE A 52 -9.80 32.74 -25.10
C ILE A 52 -11.06 33.33 -25.75
N ARG A 53 -11.72 32.51 -26.56
CA ARG A 53 -13.02 32.91 -27.14
C ARG A 53 -14.12 32.85 -26.08
N ARG A 54 -14.99 33.85 -25.98
CA ARG A 54 -16.10 33.86 -25.01
C ARG A 54 -16.99 32.59 -25.08
N LYS A 55 -17.07 31.98 -26.25
CA LYS A 55 -17.81 30.73 -26.45
C LYS A 55 -17.24 29.58 -25.63
N GLU A 56 -15.94 29.58 -25.37
CA GLU A 56 -15.27 28.53 -24.55
C GLU A 56 -15.69 28.62 -23.09
N THR A 57 -15.99 29.82 -22.56
CA THR A 57 -16.47 29.99 -21.18
C THR A 57 -17.91 29.55 -20.95
N SER A 58 -18.65 29.17 -22.00
CA SER A 58 -19.96 28.52 -21.82
C SER A 58 -19.88 27.06 -21.39
N LYS A 59 -18.70 26.45 -21.48
CA LYS A 59 -18.34 25.12 -20.93
C LYS A 59 -17.46 25.33 -19.71
N SER A 60 -17.40 24.35 -18.82
CA SER A 60 -16.46 24.37 -17.72
C SER A 60 -15.03 24.27 -18.26
N VAL A 61 -14.23 25.31 -18.06
CA VAL A 61 -12.79 25.28 -18.36
C VAL A 61 -12.08 24.74 -17.14
N THR A 62 -11.37 23.63 -17.31
CA THR A 62 -10.58 23.03 -16.26
C THR A 62 -9.09 23.11 -16.60
N TYR A 63 -8.25 23.20 -15.57
CA TYR A 63 -6.80 23.30 -15.73
C TYR A 63 -6.05 22.76 -14.50
N LYS A 64 -4.76 22.47 -14.69
CA LYS A 64 -3.83 22.00 -13.67
C LYS A 64 -2.43 22.55 -13.94
N TYR A 65 -1.68 22.81 -12.88
CA TYR A 65 -0.28 23.21 -12.99
C TYR A 65 0.65 22.02 -13.07
N ILE A 66 1.77 22.20 -13.77
CA ILE A 66 2.83 21.21 -13.99
C ILE A 66 4.16 21.88 -13.68
N LEU A 67 4.93 21.29 -12.78
CA LEU A 67 6.33 21.62 -12.55
C LEU A 67 7.17 20.73 -13.45
N LYS A 68 8.03 21.34 -14.26
CA LYS A 68 9.02 20.64 -15.07
C LYS A 68 10.40 20.85 -14.47
N ASN A 69 11.06 19.76 -14.11
CA ASN A 69 12.42 19.73 -13.62
C ASN A 69 13.46 19.90 -14.75
N GLU A 70 14.71 20.20 -14.38
CA GLU A 70 15.82 20.40 -15.33
C GLU A 70 16.07 19.18 -16.22
N ASP A 71 15.89 17.96 -15.71
CA ASP A 71 16.00 16.69 -16.44
C ASP A 71 14.79 16.37 -17.32
N GLY A 72 13.77 17.25 -17.34
CA GLY A 72 12.55 17.11 -18.11
C GLY A 72 11.44 16.34 -17.41
N GLU A 73 11.64 15.89 -16.18
CA GLU A 73 10.62 15.23 -15.38
C GLU A 73 9.47 16.18 -15.07
N LEU A 74 8.23 15.67 -15.14
CA LEU A 74 7.01 16.42 -14.89
C LEU A 74 6.39 16.02 -13.55
N LEU A 75 6.20 16.98 -12.68
CA LEU A 75 5.42 16.83 -11.45
C LEU A 75 4.11 17.61 -11.57
N PHE A 76 2.99 16.90 -11.42
CA PHE A 76 1.66 17.52 -11.46
C PHE A 76 1.26 18.01 -10.08
N GLU A 77 0.60 19.16 -10.03
CA GLU A 77 -0.07 19.64 -8.83
C GLU A 77 -1.03 18.59 -8.29
N TRP A 78 -1.11 18.44 -6.97
CA TRP A 78 -1.99 17.47 -6.33
C TRP A 78 -3.46 17.90 -6.32
N GLY A 79 -4.37 16.92 -6.39
CA GLY A 79 -5.82 17.11 -6.32
C GLY A 79 -6.49 17.14 -7.68
N ASN A 80 -7.80 17.42 -7.65
CA ASN A 80 -8.61 17.54 -8.85
C ASN A 80 -8.23 18.77 -9.66
N ASP A 81 -8.53 18.74 -10.96
CA ASP A 81 -8.35 19.89 -11.83
C ASP A 81 -9.12 21.09 -11.29
N ARG A 82 -8.51 22.27 -11.38
CA ARG A 82 -9.17 23.52 -11.04
C ARG A 82 -10.19 23.88 -12.11
N SER A 83 -11.21 24.62 -11.74
CA SER A 83 -12.25 25.04 -12.66
C SER A 83 -12.45 26.56 -12.65
N ILE A 84 -12.56 27.13 -13.84
CA ILE A 84 -12.92 28.54 -14.02
C ILE A 84 -14.44 28.66 -13.95
N PRO A 85 -14.98 29.54 -13.08
CA PRO A 85 -16.42 29.76 -13.01
C PRO A 85 -16.95 30.42 -14.31
N LEU A 86 -18.22 30.17 -14.58
CA LEU A 86 -18.91 30.84 -15.69
C LEU A 86 -18.89 32.37 -15.53
N LEU A 87 -18.34 33.08 -16.54
CA LEU A 87 -18.19 34.52 -16.49
C LEU A 87 -19.47 35.22 -16.94
N LYS A 88 -19.87 36.28 -16.20
CA LYS A 88 -20.94 37.19 -16.67
C LYS A 88 -20.52 37.88 -17.95
N LYS A 89 -21.52 38.31 -18.75
CA LYS A 89 -21.26 38.97 -20.07
C LYS A 89 -20.43 40.27 -19.97
N GLU A 90 -20.44 40.89 -18.79
CA GLU A 90 -19.73 42.14 -18.52
C GLU A 90 -18.21 41.97 -18.32
N HIS A 91 -17.74 40.79 -17.92
CA HIS A 91 -16.32 40.56 -17.67
C HIS A 91 -15.57 40.28 -18.98
N ASN A 92 -14.46 41.00 -19.18
CA ASN A 92 -13.56 40.84 -20.34
C ASN A 92 -12.19 40.29 -19.92
N GLU A 93 -11.90 40.30 -18.61
CA GLU A 93 -10.64 39.89 -18.04
C GLU A 93 -10.90 39.08 -16.76
N LEU A 94 -10.17 38.00 -16.60
CA LEU A 94 -10.19 37.14 -15.41
C LEU A 94 -8.77 36.98 -14.90
N GLN A 95 -8.52 37.49 -13.71
CA GLN A 95 -7.29 37.20 -12.99
C GLN A 95 -7.50 36.04 -12.02
N ILE A 96 -6.64 35.04 -12.08
CA ILE A 96 -6.67 33.88 -11.20
C ILE A 96 -5.36 33.87 -10.43
N THR A 97 -5.46 33.94 -9.10
CA THR A 97 -4.30 33.83 -8.21
C THR A 97 -4.43 32.52 -7.47
N ASP A 98 -3.56 31.58 -7.78
CA ASP A 98 -3.57 30.23 -7.23
C ASP A 98 -2.38 30.00 -6.30
N THR A 99 -2.56 29.15 -5.32
CA THR A 99 -1.47 28.58 -4.52
C THR A 99 -1.26 27.13 -4.93
N TRP A 100 -0.01 26.72 -5.21
CA TRP A 100 0.34 25.33 -5.53
C TRP A 100 -0.10 24.40 -4.42
N ASN A 101 -0.74 23.29 -4.78
CA ASN A 101 -1.11 22.24 -3.82
C ASN A 101 -0.05 21.13 -3.84
N HIS A 102 0.76 21.05 -2.78
CA HIS A 102 1.72 19.97 -2.61
C HIS A 102 1.03 18.68 -2.19
N ALA A 103 1.42 17.56 -2.78
CA ALA A 103 0.87 16.25 -2.40
C ALA A 103 1.12 15.91 -0.92
N GLY A 104 2.23 16.40 -0.37
CA GLY A 104 2.63 16.20 1.03
C GLY A 104 1.89 17.06 2.06
N GLU A 105 1.06 18.02 1.65
CA GLU A 105 0.18 18.71 2.60
C GLU A 105 -0.75 17.71 3.26
N TYR A 106 -0.66 17.57 4.59
CA TYR A 106 -1.42 16.55 5.32
C TYR A 106 -2.93 16.71 5.20
N GLU A 107 -3.40 17.95 4.98
CA GLU A 107 -4.79 18.28 4.76
C GLU A 107 -5.38 17.59 3.52
N ASN A 108 -4.54 17.25 2.53
CA ASN A 108 -4.98 16.49 1.36
C ASN A 108 -5.52 15.10 1.73
N ALA A 109 -5.04 14.50 2.83
CA ALA A 109 -5.56 13.22 3.31
C ALA A 109 -7.07 13.28 3.59
N PHE A 110 -7.58 14.42 4.04
CA PHE A 110 -8.98 14.60 4.39
C PHE A 110 -9.93 14.75 3.19
N PHE A 111 -9.39 14.84 1.99
CA PHE A 111 -10.12 14.79 0.72
C PHE A 111 -10.12 13.40 0.09
N THR A 112 -9.45 12.42 0.71
CA THR A 112 -9.48 11.03 0.26
C THR A 112 -10.77 10.31 0.71
N ALA A 113 -11.06 9.16 0.11
CA ALA A 113 -12.30 8.42 0.31
C ALA A 113 -12.70 8.18 1.77
N PRO A 114 -11.80 7.71 2.67
CA PRO A 114 -12.17 7.44 4.05
C PRO A 114 -12.71 8.66 4.79
N PHE A 115 -12.20 9.82 4.46
CA PHE A 115 -12.60 11.05 5.13
C PHE A 115 -13.81 11.70 4.47
N ASN A 116 -13.78 11.96 3.17
CA ASN A 116 -14.84 12.71 2.52
C ASN A 116 -16.14 11.90 2.35
N GLN A 117 -16.06 10.56 2.29
CA GLN A 117 -17.24 9.71 2.13
C GLN A 117 -17.77 9.13 3.44
N VAL A 118 -16.93 8.95 4.47
CA VAL A 118 -17.29 8.24 5.70
C VAL A 118 -17.09 9.09 6.95
N LEU A 119 -15.85 9.45 7.27
CA LEU A 119 -15.50 10.03 8.58
C LEU A 119 -15.85 11.51 8.72
N LEU A 120 -15.68 12.31 7.67
CA LEU A 120 -15.94 13.73 7.63
C LEU A 120 -17.11 14.09 6.69
N ALA A 121 -17.90 13.12 6.25
CA ALA A 121 -19.10 13.33 5.43
C ALA A 121 -20.20 14.07 6.21
N GLN A 122 -19.84 15.19 6.84
CA GLN A 122 -20.75 15.97 7.68
C GLN A 122 -21.48 17.03 6.86
N HIS A 123 -22.75 17.20 7.15
CA HIS A 123 -23.49 18.38 6.70
C HIS A 123 -23.10 19.56 7.61
N PHE A 124 -22.26 20.45 7.10
CA PHE A 124 -22.01 21.74 7.76
C PHE A 124 -23.31 22.54 7.87
N SER A 125 -23.43 23.32 8.93
CA SER A 125 -24.52 24.28 9.05
C SER A 125 -24.48 25.20 7.82
N LYS A 126 -25.64 25.37 7.15
CA LYS A 126 -25.71 26.30 6.01
C LYS A 126 -25.49 27.72 6.53
N VAL A 127 -24.28 28.21 6.37
CA VAL A 127 -23.94 29.61 6.62
C VAL A 127 -24.11 30.36 5.29
N LYS A 128 -24.78 31.48 5.34
CA LYS A 128 -24.87 32.38 4.19
C LYS A 128 -23.68 33.32 4.25
N ALA A 129 -22.92 33.40 3.14
CA ALA A 129 -21.82 34.35 3.05
C ALA A 129 -22.30 35.80 3.09
N ASP A 130 -21.47 36.67 3.65
CA ASP A 130 -21.65 38.13 3.59
C ASP A 130 -21.20 38.69 2.22
N SER A 131 -21.62 38.03 1.16
CA SER A 131 -21.22 38.35 -0.23
C SER A 131 -21.96 39.53 -0.81
N ASP A 132 -21.24 40.40 -1.54
CA ASP A 132 -21.82 41.48 -2.32
C ASP A 132 -22.56 40.95 -3.56
N LYS A 133 -23.61 41.63 -3.96
CA LYS A 133 -24.37 41.29 -5.19
C LYS A 133 -23.55 41.53 -6.46
N ASP A 134 -22.92 42.70 -6.51
CA ASP A 134 -21.95 43.06 -7.52
C ASP A 134 -20.56 42.95 -6.87
N PHE A 135 -19.65 42.24 -7.47
CA PHE A 135 -18.36 41.88 -6.86
C PHE A 135 -17.26 41.92 -7.91
N THR A 136 -16.07 42.27 -7.46
CA THR A 136 -14.82 42.31 -8.24
C THR A 136 -13.87 41.19 -7.86
N HIS A 137 -14.03 40.59 -6.63
CA HIS A 137 -13.14 39.58 -6.09
C HIS A 137 -13.91 38.39 -5.53
N ILE A 138 -13.34 37.20 -5.69
CA ILE A 138 -13.81 35.95 -5.06
C ILE A 138 -12.65 35.38 -4.28
N PHE A 139 -12.83 35.21 -2.96
CA PHE A 139 -11.88 34.51 -2.08
C PHE A 139 -12.32 33.08 -1.88
N ARG A 140 -11.39 32.14 -2.02
CA ARG A 140 -11.61 30.70 -1.84
C ARG A 140 -10.51 30.09 -0.99
N VAL A 141 -10.90 29.28 0.01
CA VAL A 141 -9.96 28.61 0.89
C VAL A 141 -10.53 27.27 1.34
N LYS A 142 -9.66 26.29 1.64
CA LYS A 142 -10.03 24.96 2.11
C LYS A 142 -9.81 24.84 3.60
N ALA A 143 -10.79 24.25 4.32
CA ALA A 143 -10.71 23.94 5.75
C ALA A 143 -11.47 22.64 6.03
N PRO A 144 -10.83 21.45 5.89
CA PRO A 144 -11.50 20.16 5.95
C PRO A 144 -11.92 19.73 7.35
N LEU A 145 -11.24 20.21 8.43
CA LEU A 145 -11.41 19.74 9.80
C LEU A 145 -12.29 20.63 10.69
N LEU A 146 -13.07 21.54 10.10
CA LEU A 146 -14.02 22.36 10.88
C LEU A 146 -15.09 21.51 11.52
N LYS A 147 -15.51 21.89 12.75
CA LYS A 147 -16.65 21.27 13.43
C LYS A 147 -17.98 21.72 12.83
N LYS A 148 -19.02 20.95 13.07
CA LYS A 148 -20.37 21.20 12.51
C LYS A 148 -20.91 22.61 12.78
N ASN A 149 -20.54 23.20 13.92
CA ASN A 149 -20.96 24.55 14.35
C ASN A 149 -19.91 25.63 14.04
N GLU A 150 -18.93 25.35 13.19
CA GLU A 150 -17.88 26.28 12.80
C GLU A 150 -18.00 26.66 11.33
N ALA A 151 -17.58 27.87 11.01
CA ALA A 151 -17.47 28.39 9.65
C ALA A 151 -16.19 29.19 9.50
N ILE A 152 -15.68 29.31 8.28
CA ILE A 152 -14.57 30.22 7.99
C ILE A 152 -15.12 31.66 7.89
N CYS A 153 -14.31 32.58 8.43
CA CYS A 153 -14.53 34.00 8.27
C CYS A 153 -13.25 34.69 7.76
N LEU A 154 -13.44 35.85 7.12
CA LEU A 154 -12.39 36.70 6.58
C LEU A 154 -12.35 38.00 7.36
N LEU A 155 -11.13 38.44 7.72
CA LEU A 155 -10.87 39.71 8.36
C LEU A 155 -9.67 40.36 7.65
N GLY A 156 -9.63 41.66 7.58
CA GLY A 156 -8.52 42.37 6.95
C GLY A 156 -8.56 43.86 7.15
N LYS A 157 -7.58 44.56 6.56
CA LYS A 157 -7.43 46.01 6.64
C LYS A 157 -8.48 46.72 5.80
N GLY A 158 -9.10 47.77 6.38
CA GLY A 158 -10.07 48.65 5.72
C GLY A 158 -11.54 48.19 5.89
N ASP A 159 -12.44 49.11 5.68
CA ASP A 159 -13.89 48.93 5.92
C ASP A 159 -14.47 47.73 5.18
N LYS A 160 -14.04 47.48 3.95
CA LYS A 160 -14.55 46.34 3.13
C LYS A 160 -14.17 44.98 3.67
N LEU A 161 -13.06 44.87 4.43
CA LEU A 161 -12.62 43.66 5.10
C LEU A 161 -12.87 43.69 6.62
N GLY A 162 -13.73 44.63 7.08
CA GLY A 162 -14.16 44.74 8.47
C GLY A 162 -13.11 45.31 9.41
N ASP A 163 -12.03 45.89 8.94
CA ASP A 163 -10.94 46.52 9.67
C ASP A 163 -10.48 45.69 10.89
N TRP A 164 -10.24 44.41 10.69
CA TRP A 164 -9.81 43.42 11.70
C TRP A 164 -10.83 43.19 12.84
N SER A 165 -12.10 43.59 12.67
CA SER A 165 -13.14 43.45 13.72
C SER A 165 -13.55 41.99 13.90
N THR A 166 -13.21 41.42 15.04
CA THR A 166 -13.64 40.07 15.48
C THR A 166 -15.12 40.03 15.94
N ILE A 167 -15.76 41.18 16.15
CA ILE A 167 -17.16 41.27 16.58
C ILE A 167 -18.10 40.91 15.42
N LYS A 168 -17.72 41.33 14.21
CA LYS A 168 -18.55 41.10 13.00
C LYS A 168 -17.60 40.75 11.83
N PRO A 169 -16.96 39.56 11.85
CA PRO A 169 -16.12 39.12 10.74
C PRO A 169 -17.00 38.76 9.52
N LEU A 170 -16.42 38.81 8.33
CA LEU A 170 -17.12 38.43 7.10
C LEU A 170 -17.20 36.90 6.98
N LEU A 171 -18.39 36.32 6.98
CA LEU A 171 -18.59 34.88 6.90
C LEU A 171 -18.50 34.36 5.47
N LEU A 172 -17.83 33.23 5.26
CA LEU A 172 -17.77 32.48 4.03
C LEU A 172 -18.84 31.38 3.98
N GLU A 173 -19.31 31.03 2.80
CA GLU A 173 -20.20 29.88 2.58
C GLU A 173 -19.43 28.67 2.00
N LYS A 174 -19.89 27.47 2.34
CA LYS A 174 -19.32 26.22 1.81
C LYS A 174 -19.85 25.97 0.40
N ASN A 175 -18.93 25.86 -0.59
CA ASN A 175 -19.24 25.56 -1.97
C ASN A 175 -18.30 24.43 -2.47
N GLY A 176 -18.79 23.19 -2.50
CA GLY A 176 -17.95 22.02 -2.76
C GLY A 176 -16.86 21.89 -1.70
N ASP A 177 -15.59 21.79 -2.12
CA ASP A 177 -14.42 21.69 -1.23
C ASP A 177 -13.98 23.05 -0.67
N TRP A 178 -14.49 24.13 -1.20
CA TRP A 178 -14.10 25.49 -0.88
C TRP A 178 -15.05 26.18 0.10
N TRP A 179 -14.48 27.06 0.92
CA TRP A 179 -15.17 28.15 1.58
C TRP A 179 -15.00 29.40 0.72
N GLU A 180 -16.08 30.09 0.36
CA GLU A 180 -16.10 31.16 -0.64
C GLU A 180 -16.81 32.40 -0.13
N ILE A 181 -16.28 33.59 -0.47
CA ILE A 181 -16.96 34.89 -0.32
C ILE A 181 -16.68 35.76 -1.55
N LYS A 182 -17.67 36.57 -1.94
CA LYS A 182 -17.62 37.49 -3.06
C LYS A 182 -17.69 38.93 -2.57
N LEU A 183 -16.67 39.74 -2.88
CA LEU A 183 -16.56 41.10 -2.37
C LEU A 183 -16.34 42.12 -3.52
N ASP A 184 -16.96 43.29 -3.39
CA ASP A 184 -16.62 44.46 -4.19
C ASP A 184 -15.53 45.28 -3.53
N LEU A 185 -14.32 45.19 -4.09
CA LEU A 185 -13.12 45.89 -3.63
C LEU A 185 -12.73 47.04 -4.57
N SER A 186 -13.68 47.52 -5.40
CA SER A 186 -13.42 48.56 -6.40
C SER A 186 -12.90 49.87 -5.81
N ASP A 187 -13.27 50.17 -4.56
CA ASP A 187 -12.87 51.41 -3.86
C ASP A 187 -11.70 51.24 -2.92
N CYS A 188 -11.02 50.06 -2.96
CA CYS A 188 -9.91 49.76 -2.05
C CYS A 188 -8.54 50.14 -2.61
N ASN A 189 -7.62 50.47 -1.72
CA ASN A 189 -6.20 50.67 -2.04
C ASN A 189 -5.42 49.35 -1.78
N PHE A 190 -4.65 48.89 -2.77
CA PHE A 190 -3.80 47.70 -2.67
C PHE A 190 -2.36 48.04 -2.37
N PRO A 191 -1.57 47.16 -1.72
CA PRO A 191 -1.99 45.83 -1.27
C PRO A 191 -2.89 45.85 -0.03
N LEU A 192 -3.83 44.89 0.03
CA LEU A 192 -4.70 44.68 1.20
C LEU A 192 -4.19 43.50 2.03
N ALA A 193 -4.00 43.76 3.33
CA ALA A 193 -3.67 42.70 4.28
C ALA A 193 -4.97 42.03 4.79
N TYR A 194 -5.03 40.70 4.82
CA TYR A 194 -6.17 39.91 5.30
C TYR A 194 -5.72 38.61 5.93
N LYS A 195 -6.66 37.96 6.64
CA LYS A 195 -6.44 36.65 7.29
C LYS A 195 -7.76 35.90 7.43
N TYR A 196 -7.69 34.59 7.41
CA TYR A 196 -8.84 33.77 7.72
C TYR A 196 -8.91 33.47 9.21
N GLY A 197 -10.12 33.16 9.69
CA GLY A 197 -10.36 32.73 11.05
C GLY A 197 -11.54 31.79 11.12
N VAL A 198 -11.80 31.29 12.33
CA VAL A 198 -12.91 30.39 12.65
C VAL A 198 -13.96 31.16 13.43
N TYR A 199 -15.21 31.02 13.01
CA TYR A 199 -16.39 31.58 13.64
C TYR A 199 -17.30 30.47 14.17
N ASN A 200 -17.66 30.50 15.46
CA ASN A 200 -18.62 29.59 16.03
C ASN A 200 -20.04 30.09 15.75
N THR A 201 -20.79 29.36 14.92
CA THR A 201 -22.13 29.74 14.46
C THR A 201 -23.20 29.60 15.54
N SER A 202 -22.98 28.72 16.54
CA SER A 202 -23.90 28.52 17.66
C SER A 202 -23.76 29.62 18.73
N GLU A 203 -22.51 29.96 19.05
CA GLU A 203 -22.18 31.00 20.03
C GLU A 203 -22.16 32.41 19.44
N LYS A 204 -22.18 32.48 18.09
CA LYS A 204 -22.09 33.74 17.33
C LYS A 204 -20.85 34.57 17.71
N SER A 205 -19.69 33.88 17.82
CA SER A 205 -18.44 34.49 18.28
C SER A 205 -17.28 34.04 17.36
N PHE A 206 -16.32 34.95 17.19
CA PHE A 206 -15.04 34.63 16.60
C PHE A 206 -14.20 33.76 17.57
N THR A 207 -13.58 32.72 17.08
CA THR A 207 -12.83 31.76 17.92
C THR A 207 -11.33 31.96 17.84
N LEU A 208 -10.74 31.95 16.65
CA LEU A 208 -9.29 32.05 16.46
C LEU A 208 -8.93 32.43 15.00
N TYR A 209 -7.73 32.94 14.83
CA TYR A 209 -7.13 33.17 13.52
C TYR A 209 -6.39 31.94 12.99
N GLU A 210 -6.19 31.89 11.68
CA GLU A 210 -5.19 30.97 11.10
C GLU A 210 -3.76 31.29 11.56
N ASP A 211 -2.86 30.31 11.51
CA ASP A 211 -1.44 30.48 11.82
C ASP A 211 -0.71 31.27 10.73
N GLY A 212 0.52 31.69 11.04
CA GLY A 212 1.41 32.40 10.12
C GLY A 212 1.14 33.90 10.01
N ASP A 213 1.73 34.54 9.00
CA ASP A 213 1.61 35.96 8.73
C ASP A 213 0.28 36.31 8.04
N ASN A 214 -0.03 37.62 7.97
CA ASN A 214 -1.17 38.10 7.20
C ASN A 214 -0.92 37.87 5.71
N ARG A 215 -1.96 37.39 5.02
CA ARG A 215 -1.94 37.29 3.57
C ARG A 215 -2.02 38.68 2.94
N LEU A 216 -1.40 38.85 1.78
CA LEU A 216 -1.41 40.09 1.03
C LEU A 216 -2.12 39.89 -0.32
N LEU A 217 -3.09 40.75 -0.61
CA LEU A 217 -3.74 40.80 -1.89
C LEU A 217 -3.16 41.95 -2.72
N TYR A 218 -2.53 41.57 -3.82
CA TYR A 218 -2.09 42.48 -4.86
C TYR A 218 -3.11 42.45 -6.00
N SER A 219 -3.70 43.58 -6.34
CA SER A 219 -4.65 43.66 -7.43
C SER A 219 -4.65 45.08 -8.02
N ASP A 220 -5.10 45.18 -9.27
CA ASP A 220 -5.37 46.45 -9.88
C ASP A 220 -6.87 46.55 -10.11
N ILE A 221 -7.38 47.78 -10.00
CA ILE A 221 -8.78 48.07 -10.30
C ILE A 221 -8.93 48.33 -11.79
N VAL A 222 -9.33 47.30 -12.52
CA VAL A 222 -9.65 47.44 -13.96
C VAL A 222 -11.14 47.22 -14.19
N LYS A 223 -11.79 48.09 -14.91
CA LYS A 223 -13.21 47.91 -15.25
C LYS A 223 -13.42 46.58 -15.99
N LYS A 224 -14.45 45.83 -15.59
CA LYS A 224 -14.81 44.52 -16.18
C LYS A 224 -13.80 43.36 -15.91
N LYS A 225 -12.93 43.53 -14.95
CA LYS A 225 -12.03 42.48 -14.45
C LYS A 225 -12.67 41.78 -13.27
N LEU A 226 -12.58 40.44 -13.23
CA LEU A 226 -12.89 39.62 -12.07
C LEU A 226 -11.59 38.97 -11.55
N SER A 227 -11.35 39.07 -10.27
CA SER A 227 -10.20 38.42 -9.62
C SER A 227 -10.67 37.26 -8.74
N ILE A 228 -10.03 36.09 -8.87
CA ILE A 228 -10.32 34.90 -8.08
C ILE A 228 -9.03 34.49 -7.34
N LEU A 229 -9.14 34.31 -6.03
CA LEU A 229 -8.05 33.87 -5.18
C LEU A 229 -8.33 32.47 -4.67
N HIS A 230 -7.45 31.53 -4.96
CA HIS A 230 -7.47 30.20 -4.37
C HIS A 230 -6.30 30.11 -3.38
N ASP A 231 -6.59 30.38 -2.12
CA ASP A 231 -5.60 30.55 -1.04
C ASP A 231 -5.11 29.23 -0.41
N GLY A 232 -5.44 28.07 -1.02
CA GLY A 232 -5.03 26.78 -0.52
C GLY A 232 -5.75 26.40 0.79
N PHE A 233 -5.02 25.93 1.76
CA PHE A 233 -5.55 25.55 3.07
C PHE A 233 -5.51 26.68 4.09
N VAL A 234 -6.46 26.69 5.01
CA VAL A 234 -6.40 27.46 6.26
C VAL A 234 -5.61 26.61 7.26
N HIS A 235 -4.46 27.06 7.68
CA HIS A 235 -3.66 26.37 8.69
C HIS A 235 -4.11 26.83 10.09
N LEU A 236 -4.90 25.98 10.77
CA LEU A 236 -5.42 26.27 12.10
C LEU A 236 -4.53 25.65 13.18
N PRO A 237 -4.33 26.32 14.34
CA PRO A 237 -3.54 25.80 15.44
C PRO A 237 -4.05 24.43 15.92
N ASN A 238 -3.16 23.45 16.06
CA ASN A 238 -3.45 22.11 16.57
C ASN A 238 -4.61 21.38 15.85
N ASN A 239 -4.83 21.69 14.59
CA ASN A 239 -5.94 21.15 13.80
C ASN A 239 -5.55 19.82 13.14
N THR A 240 -5.41 18.75 13.94
CA THR A 240 -5.11 17.40 13.50
C THR A 240 -6.25 16.45 13.86
N TRP A 241 -6.49 15.49 12.98
CA TRP A 241 -7.44 14.41 13.20
C TRP A 241 -6.69 13.11 13.51
N LYS A 242 -7.20 12.30 14.44
CA LYS A 242 -6.62 11.01 14.80
C LYS A 242 -7.72 9.95 14.90
N GLY A 243 -7.41 8.72 14.47
CA GLY A 243 -8.31 7.59 14.59
C GLY A 243 -7.63 6.32 15.08
N ALA A 244 -8.43 5.37 15.56
CA ALA A 244 -7.99 4.04 15.93
C ALA A 244 -8.69 2.98 15.08
N GLY A 245 -8.04 1.83 14.87
CA GLY A 245 -8.58 0.73 14.06
C GLY A 245 -8.15 -0.63 14.57
N VAL A 246 -8.81 -1.67 14.03
CA VAL A 246 -8.49 -3.07 14.26
C VAL A 246 -8.01 -3.74 12.97
N ALA A 247 -7.00 -4.59 13.06
CA ALA A 247 -6.50 -5.43 11.97
C ALA A 247 -6.82 -6.90 12.25
N ILE A 248 -7.41 -7.58 11.28
CA ILE A 248 -7.67 -9.03 11.31
C ILE A 248 -7.90 -9.56 9.89
N PRO A 249 -7.34 -10.73 9.51
CA PRO A 249 -7.69 -11.37 8.24
C PRO A 249 -9.16 -11.78 8.19
N VAL A 250 -9.78 -11.72 7.01
CA VAL A 250 -11.16 -12.19 6.86
C VAL A 250 -11.30 -13.65 7.27
N PHE A 251 -10.38 -14.53 6.85
CA PHE A 251 -10.44 -15.97 7.18
C PHE A 251 -10.42 -16.25 8.69
N SER A 252 -9.84 -15.34 9.47
CA SER A 252 -9.73 -15.49 10.94
C SER A 252 -11.02 -15.14 11.69
N LEU A 253 -11.98 -14.48 11.05
CA LEU A 253 -13.25 -14.13 11.70
C LEU A 253 -14.07 -15.38 12.05
N ARG A 254 -14.81 -15.29 13.14
CA ARG A 254 -15.71 -16.34 13.61
C ARG A 254 -17.07 -15.74 13.90
N SER A 255 -18.11 -16.23 13.22
CA SER A 255 -19.51 -15.99 13.59
C SER A 255 -20.25 -17.31 13.80
N LYS A 256 -21.43 -17.26 14.43
CA LYS A 256 -22.25 -18.48 14.67
C LYS A 256 -22.75 -19.12 13.40
N ASN A 257 -22.83 -18.35 12.32
CA ASN A 257 -23.36 -18.77 11.03
C ASN A 257 -22.31 -18.94 9.93
N SER A 258 -21.02 -18.74 10.23
CA SER A 258 -19.94 -18.94 9.27
C SER A 258 -19.66 -20.44 9.04
N PHE A 259 -18.96 -20.75 7.95
CA PHE A 259 -18.74 -22.12 7.49
C PHE A 259 -17.31 -22.63 7.81
N GLY A 260 -16.88 -22.50 9.07
CA GLY A 260 -15.54 -22.91 9.51
C GLY A 260 -14.43 -21.89 9.19
N VAL A 261 -14.78 -20.76 8.56
CA VAL A 261 -13.90 -19.69 8.14
C VAL A 261 -14.66 -18.36 8.21
N GLY A 262 -13.98 -17.25 8.35
CA GLY A 262 -14.61 -15.95 8.24
C GLY A 262 -15.06 -15.64 6.80
N GLU A 263 -16.18 -14.96 6.67
CA GLU A 263 -16.84 -14.66 5.39
C GLU A 263 -17.05 -13.14 5.27
N PHE A 264 -17.22 -12.61 4.06
CA PHE A 264 -17.44 -11.17 3.85
C PHE A 264 -18.63 -10.62 4.65
N THR A 265 -19.64 -11.45 4.86
CA THR A 265 -20.81 -11.07 5.70
C THR A 265 -20.46 -10.84 7.17
N ASP A 266 -19.38 -11.44 7.68
CA ASP A 266 -18.94 -11.31 9.07
C ASP A 266 -18.32 -9.95 9.35
N ILE A 267 -17.83 -9.25 8.31
CA ILE A 267 -17.32 -7.87 8.41
C ILE A 267 -18.39 -6.94 9.00
N LYS A 268 -19.69 -7.21 8.77
CA LYS A 268 -20.78 -6.40 9.34
C LYS A 268 -20.82 -6.48 10.86
N LEU A 269 -20.66 -7.67 11.43
CA LEU A 269 -20.61 -7.84 12.89
C LEU A 269 -19.35 -7.20 13.47
N LEU A 270 -18.23 -7.29 12.77
CA LEU A 270 -17.00 -6.61 13.17
C LEU A 270 -17.13 -5.09 13.11
N ALA A 271 -17.89 -4.55 12.12
CA ALA A 271 -18.21 -3.12 12.04
C ALA A 271 -19.11 -2.66 13.19
N ASP A 272 -20.09 -3.50 13.61
CA ASP A 272 -20.92 -3.21 14.79
C ASP A 272 -20.07 -3.16 16.08
N TRP A 273 -19.15 -4.10 16.26
CA TRP A 273 -18.22 -4.11 17.38
C TRP A 273 -17.26 -2.91 17.34
N SER A 274 -16.67 -2.61 16.17
CA SER A 274 -15.79 -1.44 16.00
C SER A 274 -16.48 -0.15 16.37
N LYS A 275 -17.75 0.02 15.97
CA LYS A 275 -18.54 1.18 16.35
C LYS A 275 -18.78 1.25 17.88
N ALA A 276 -19.10 0.12 18.51
CA ALA A 276 -19.32 0.05 19.95
C ALA A 276 -18.07 0.41 20.77
N THR A 277 -16.90 0.11 20.24
CA THR A 277 -15.59 0.35 20.87
C THR A 277 -14.92 1.66 20.45
N GLY A 278 -15.60 2.50 19.64
CA GLY A 278 -15.05 3.79 19.16
C GLY A 278 -14.01 3.67 18.04
N LEU A 279 -13.68 2.46 17.61
CA LEU A 279 -12.77 2.25 16.49
C LEU A 279 -13.41 2.76 15.18
N LYS A 280 -12.61 3.32 14.28
CA LYS A 280 -13.07 3.95 13.03
C LYS A 280 -12.63 3.19 11.76
N LEU A 281 -11.78 2.18 11.91
CA LEU A 281 -11.18 1.49 10.77
C LEU A 281 -11.05 -0.02 11.04
N ILE A 282 -11.36 -0.81 10.01
CA ILE A 282 -11.06 -2.24 9.94
C ILE A 282 -10.02 -2.45 8.84
N GLN A 283 -8.85 -2.97 9.20
CA GLN A 283 -7.83 -3.38 8.24
C GLN A 283 -7.92 -4.87 8.00
N LEU A 284 -8.03 -5.25 6.72
CA LEU A 284 -8.08 -6.62 6.25
C LEU A 284 -6.77 -6.98 5.54
N LEU A 285 -6.37 -8.25 5.59
CA LEU A 285 -5.32 -8.77 4.70
C LEU A 285 -5.85 -8.96 3.28
N PRO A 286 -4.99 -9.29 2.29
CA PRO A 286 -5.43 -9.46 0.91
C PRO A 286 -6.61 -10.43 0.79
N VAL A 287 -7.58 -10.06 -0.02
CA VAL A 287 -8.84 -10.81 -0.23
C VAL A 287 -8.93 -11.46 -1.61
N ASN A 288 -7.85 -11.36 -2.39
CA ASN A 288 -7.78 -11.89 -3.74
C ASN A 288 -7.69 -13.42 -3.76
N ASP A 289 -8.08 -14.01 -4.89
CA ASP A 289 -8.04 -15.47 -5.07
C ASP A 289 -6.61 -16.00 -5.17
N THR A 290 -6.32 -17.00 -4.35
CA THR A 290 -4.99 -17.66 -4.25
C THR A 290 -5.05 -19.13 -4.66
N ILE A 291 -6.19 -19.64 -5.15
CA ILE A 291 -6.37 -21.07 -5.47
C ILE A 291 -5.51 -21.46 -6.68
N ALA A 292 -4.35 -22.01 -6.41
CA ALA A 292 -3.39 -22.48 -7.42
C ALA A 292 -3.22 -24.00 -7.41
N THR A 293 -3.22 -24.62 -6.23
CA THR A 293 -2.87 -26.04 -6.02
C THR A 293 -4.02 -26.87 -5.47
N ASN A 294 -5.11 -26.23 -5.03
CA ASN A 294 -6.22 -26.85 -4.29
C ASN A 294 -5.79 -27.54 -2.99
N SER A 295 -4.73 -27.01 -2.36
CA SER A 295 -4.19 -27.52 -1.10
C SER A 295 -4.08 -26.41 -0.06
N TRP A 296 -3.66 -26.75 1.17
CA TRP A 296 -3.42 -25.80 2.25
C TRP A 296 -2.42 -24.69 1.88
N MET A 297 -1.54 -24.91 0.91
CA MET A 297 -0.60 -23.89 0.42
C MET A 297 -1.31 -22.66 -0.14
N ASP A 298 -2.51 -22.83 -0.66
CA ASP A 298 -3.35 -21.74 -1.17
C ASP A 298 -3.93 -20.85 -0.05
N SER A 299 -3.71 -21.20 1.23
CA SER A 299 -4.10 -20.36 2.37
C SER A 299 -3.27 -19.08 2.50
N TYR A 300 -2.15 -18.97 1.80
CA TYR A 300 -1.26 -17.81 1.82
C TYR A 300 -1.87 -16.62 1.05
N PRO A 301 -2.32 -15.52 1.73
CA PRO A 301 -3.13 -14.49 1.10
C PRO A 301 -2.37 -13.59 0.12
N TYR A 302 -1.04 -13.60 0.16
CA TYR A 302 -0.20 -12.76 -0.71
C TYR A 302 0.15 -13.41 -2.06
N ALA A 303 -0.15 -14.70 -2.23
CA ALA A 303 0.11 -15.44 -3.49
C ALA A 303 -1.10 -15.42 -4.44
N ALA A 304 -1.65 -14.24 -4.71
CA ALA A 304 -2.84 -14.11 -5.54
C ALA A 304 -2.61 -14.60 -6.99
N ILE A 305 -3.48 -15.50 -7.46
CA ILE A 305 -3.50 -15.92 -8.88
C ILE A 305 -4.08 -14.83 -9.78
N SER A 306 -4.83 -13.89 -9.20
CA SER A 306 -5.32 -12.68 -9.87
C SER A 306 -5.39 -11.53 -8.89
N ALA A 307 -4.84 -10.38 -9.29
CA ALA A 307 -4.91 -9.14 -8.52
C ALA A 307 -6.31 -8.49 -8.52
N PHE A 308 -7.25 -9.05 -9.27
CA PHE A 308 -8.61 -8.53 -9.46
C PHE A 308 -9.69 -9.40 -8.85
N ALA A 309 -9.56 -10.72 -8.96
CA ALA A 309 -10.56 -11.67 -8.51
C ALA A 309 -10.57 -11.85 -6.99
N LEU A 310 -11.75 -11.99 -6.41
CA LEU A 310 -11.94 -12.24 -4.98
C LEU A 310 -11.88 -13.73 -4.66
N HIS A 311 -11.38 -14.07 -3.46
CA HIS A 311 -11.20 -15.45 -3.05
C HIS A 311 -12.53 -16.15 -2.71
N PRO A 312 -12.88 -17.27 -3.35
CA PRO A 312 -14.11 -18.01 -3.09
C PRO A 312 -14.30 -18.50 -1.65
N LEU A 313 -13.22 -18.61 -0.87
CA LEU A 313 -13.24 -18.96 0.55
C LEU A 313 -14.17 -18.05 1.37
N TYR A 314 -14.25 -16.76 1.02
CA TYR A 314 -14.97 -15.74 1.79
C TYR A 314 -16.45 -15.62 1.47
N ILE A 315 -16.98 -16.45 0.52
CA ILE A 315 -18.37 -16.40 0.12
C ILE A 315 -19.29 -16.98 1.20
N ASN A 316 -20.39 -16.30 1.48
CA ASN A 316 -21.45 -16.83 2.33
C ASN A 316 -22.49 -17.56 1.46
N LEU A 317 -22.55 -18.89 1.61
CA LEU A 317 -23.44 -19.75 0.81
C LEU A 317 -24.92 -19.44 1.01
N ALA A 318 -25.33 -19.09 2.24
CA ALA A 318 -26.72 -18.78 2.53
C ALA A 318 -27.19 -17.49 1.84
N LYS A 319 -26.28 -16.54 1.65
CA LYS A 319 -26.57 -15.31 0.90
C LYS A 319 -26.67 -15.58 -0.61
N VAL A 320 -25.87 -16.51 -1.14
CA VAL A 320 -26.01 -16.94 -2.54
C VAL A 320 -27.35 -17.62 -2.78
N ALA A 321 -27.71 -18.62 -1.96
CA ALA A 321 -28.95 -19.39 -2.09
C ALA A 321 -30.21 -18.54 -1.85
N GLY A 322 -30.14 -17.48 -1.06
CA GLY A 322 -31.30 -16.68 -0.70
C GLY A 322 -32.39 -17.50 0.03
N LYS A 323 -33.61 -16.99 0.01
CA LYS A 323 -34.75 -17.67 0.66
C LYS A 323 -35.28 -18.86 -0.20
N GLU A 324 -35.18 -18.75 -1.50
CA GLU A 324 -35.77 -19.66 -2.47
C GLU A 324 -35.07 -21.02 -2.46
N TYR A 325 -33.74 -21.01 -2.42
CA TYR A 325 -32.91 -22.21 -2.43
C TYR A 325 -32.35 -22.58 -1.04
N GLY A 326 -32.77 -21.87 0.02
CA GLY A 326 -32.32 -22.12 1.40
C GLY A 326 -32.67 -23.53 1.93
N GLY A 327 -33.63 -24.24 1.29
CA GLY A 327 -33.96 -25.63 1.60
C GLY A 327 -32.83 -26.61 1.31
N GLN A 328 -32.07 -26.38 0.25
CA GLN A 328 -30.90 -27.18 -0.15
C GLN A 328 -29.77 -27.09 0.88
N LEU A 329 -29.64 -25.94 1.54
CA LEU A 329 -28.63 -25.71 2.58
C LEU A 329 -28.95 -26.42 3.92
N ARG A 330 -30.14 -26.95 4.13
CA ARG A 330 -30.48 -27.64 5.39
C ARG A 330 -29.61 -28.87 5.65
N SER A 331 -29.26 -29.60 4.59
CA SER A 331 -28.36 -30.77 4.66
C SER A 331 -26.95 -30.36 5.10
N LEU A 332 -26.54 -29.09 4.89
CA LEU A 332 -25.22 -28.58 5.16
C LEU A 332 -25.03 -28.15 6.61
N LYS A 333 -26.10 -27.93 7.39
CA LYS A 333 -26.04 -27.45 8.78
C LYS A 333 -25.15 -28.30 9.69
N LYS A 334 -25.19 -29.64 9.49
CA LYS A 334 -24.34 -30.54 10.29
C LYS A 334 -22.87 -30.32 9.99
N LYS A 335 -22.49 -30.22 8.71
CA LYS A 335 -21.11 -29.99 8.29
C LYS A 335 -20.62 -28.59 8.68
N GLN A 336 -21.48 -27.58 8.51
CA GLN A 336 -21.23 -26.20 8.94
C GLN A 336 -20.90 -26.14 10.45
N LYS A 337 -21.75 -26.76 11.28
CA LYS A 337 -21.52 -26.82 12.72
C LYS A 337 -20.20 -27.51 13.04
N GLN A 338 -19.90 -28.66 12.45
CA GLN A 338 -18.68 -29.40 12.63
C GLN A 338 -17.44 -28.56 12.31
N LEU A 339 -17.43 -27.88 11.15
CA LEU A 339 -16.30 -27.04 10.74
C LEU A 339 -16.20 -25.79 11.60
N ASN A 340 -17.35 -25.22 12.01
CA ASN A 340 -17.34 -24.01 12.82
C ASN A 340 -16.90 -24.23 14.27
N GLU A 341 -16.93 -25.46 14.76
CA GLU A 341 -16.43 -25.86 16.08
C GLU A 341 -14.90 -26.02 16.11
N LEU A 342 -14.23 -26.14 14.95
CA LEU A 342 -12.77 -26.24 14.88
C LEU A 342 -12.10 -24.98 15.46
N ALA A 343 -10.99 -25.17 16.16
CA ALA A 343 -10.19 -24.09 16.75
C ALA A 343 -9.53 -23.23 15.65
N GLU A 344 -9.13 -23.85 14.57
CA GLU A 344 -8.39 -23.29 13.43
C GLU A 344 -9.18 -23.50 12.13
N VAL A 345 -8.76 -22.84 11.04
CA VAL A 345 -9.35 -23.01 9.71
C VAL A 345 -8.81 -24.28 9.06
N ASP A 346 -9.69 -25.21 8.73
CA ASP A 346 -9.40 -26.33 7.82
C ASP A 346 -9.64 -25.87 6.37
N TYR A 347 -8.62 -25.24 5.76
CA TYR A 347 -8.72 -24.59 4.47
C TYR A 347 -9.23 -25.53 3.38
N GLU A 348 -8.60 -26.71 3.26
CA GLU A 348 -8.90 -27.66 2.18
C GLU A 348 -10.35 -28.18 2.28
N THR A 349 -10.76 -28.57 3.48
CA THR A 349 -12.13 -29.07 3.68
C THR A 349 -13.15 -27.97 3.42
N VAL A 350 -12.89 -26.74 3.88
CA VAL A 350 -13.82 -25.61 3.69
C VAL A 350 -13.95 -25.23 2.23
N ILE A 351 -12.82 -25.01 1.52
CA ILE A 351 -12.85 -24.53 0.14
C ILE A 351 -13.48 -25.56 -0.80
N ASN A 352 -13.10 -26.84 -0.69
CA ASN A 352 -13.64 -27.91 -1.51
C ASN A 352 -15.15 -28.06 -1.32
N TYR A 353 -15.59 -27.94 -0.06
CA TYR A 353 -17.01 -28.03 0.25
C TYR A 353 -17.81 -26.84 -0.31
N LYS A 354 -17.29 -25.61 -0.11
CA LYS A 354 -17.93 -24.41 -0.66
C LYS A 354 -18.03 -24.44 -2.19
N LEU A 355 -16.97 -24.84 -2.87
CA LEU A 355 -16.96 -24.96 -4.34
C LEU A 355 -17.96 -26.01 -4.84
N SER A 356 -18.08 -27.13 -4.14
CA SER A 356 -19.10 -28.17 -4.48
C SER A 356 -20.52 -27.60 -4.39
N VAL A 357 -20.86 -26.93 -3.31
CA VAL A 357 -22.17 -26.32 -3.10
C VAL A 357 -22.44 -25.18 -4.10
N LEU A 358 -21.41 -24.34 -4.38
CA LEU A 358 -21.55 -23.28 -5.38
C LEU A 358 -21.83 -23.80 -6.77
N LYS A 359 -21.24 -24.95 -7.13
CA LYS A 359 -21.55 -25.66 -8.39
C LYS A 359 -23.01 -26.12 -8.45
N GLU A 360 -23.53 -26.72 -7.37
CA GLU A 360 -24.93 -27.11 -7.28
C GLU A 360 -25.89 -25.92 -7.40
N LEU A 361 -25.58 -24.81 -6.70
CA LEU A 361 -26.36 -23.58 -6.78
C LEU A 361 -26.32 -22.97 -8.19
N TYR A 362 -25.15 -22.96 -8.81
CA TYR A 362 -24.98 -22.45 -10.16
C TYR A 362 -25.80 -23.24 -11.19
N GLU A 363 -25.87 -24.57 -11.06
CA GLU A 363 -26.70 -25.42 -11.96
C GLU A 363 -28.17 -25.04 -11.91
N VAL A 364 -28.66 -24.57 -10.77
CA VAL A 364 -30.10 -24.25 -10.58
C VAL A 364 -30.39 -22.79 -10.91
N MET A 365 -29.55 -21.84 -10.47
CA MET A 365 -29.85 -20.40 -10.53
C MET A 365 -28.95 -19.62 -11.49
N GLY A 366 -27.90 -20.25 -12.04
CA GLY A 366 -26.91 -19.52 -12.86
C GLY A 366 -27.51 -18.86 -14.10
N LYS A 367 -28.44 -19.53 -14.79
CA LYS A 367 -29.10 -18.98 -15.97
C LYS A 367 -29.91 -17.74 -15.65
N GLU A 368 -30.72 -17.76 -14.60
CA GLU A 368 -31.54 -16.65 -14.17
C GLU A 368 -30.67 -15.50 -13.71
N CYS A 369 -29.62 -15.79 -12.93
CA CYS A 369 -28.62 -14.80 -12.49
C CYS A 369 -28.02 -14.03 -13.68
N PHE A 370 -27.64 -14.73 -14.75
CA PHE A 370 -27.01 -14.11 -15.92
C PHE A 370 -27.96 -13.26 -16.77
N GLU A 371 -29.25 -13.43 -16.61
CA GLU A 371 -30.29 -12.66 -17.30
C GLU A 371 -30.57 -11.31 -16.56
N THR A 372 -30.16 -11.15 -15.31
CA THR A 372 -30.36 -9.92 -14.54
C THR A 372 -29.54 -8.75 -15.10
N GLU A 373 -30.07 -7.51 -15.04
CA GLU A 373 -29.35 -6.32 -15.49
C GLU A 373 -28.12 -6.05 -14.59
N ASP A 374 -28.23 -6.28 -13.28
CA ASP A 374 -27.12 -6.11 -12.34
C ASP A 374 -25.91 -6.99 -12.69
N TYR A 375 -26.17 -8.27 -13.06
CA TYR A 375 -25.10 -9.15 -13.53
C TYR A 375 -24.51 -8.67 -14.87
N LYS A 376 -25.34 -8.24 -15.80
CA LYS A 376 -24.87 -7.77 -17.11
C LYS A 376 -24.00 -6.53 -16.98
N ASP A 377 -24.37 -5.61 -16.09
CA ASP A 377 -23.57 -4.43 -15.76
C ASP A 377 -22.24 -4.84 -15.12
N PHE A 378 -22.28 -5.71 -14.09
CA PHE A 378 -21.07 -6.25 -13.48
C PHE A 378 -20.14 -6.92 -14.50
N PHE A 379 -20.69 -7.78 -15.37
CA PHE A 379 -19.89 -8.47 -16.38
C PHE A 379 -19.29 -7.51 -17.40
N ARG A 380 -20.06 -6.52 -17.89
CA ARG A 380 -19.59 -5.50 -18.82
C ARG A 380 -18.42 -4.72 -18.23
N ASP A 381 -18.55 -4.24 -17.01
CA ASP A 381 -17.58 -3.37 -16.37
C ASP A 381 -16.29 -4.13 -15.98
N ASN A 382 -16.40 -5.41 -15.67
CA ASN A 382 -15.30 -6.29 -15.24
C ASN A 382 -14.78 -7.23 -16.33
N LYS A 383 -15.31 -7.18 -17.54
CA LYS A 383 -15.01 -8.11 -18.64
C LYS A 383 -13.49 -8.28 -18.88
N HIS A 384 -12.74 -7.21 -18.74
CA HIS A 384 -11.31 -7.16 -19.04
C HIS A 384 -10.44 -8.10 -18.18
N TRP A 385 -10.86 -8.38 -16.95
CA TRP A 385 -10.16 -9.31 -16.05
C TRP A 385 -10.98 -10.59 -15.79
N LEU A 386 -12.32 -10.50 -15.77
CA LEU A 386 -13.21 -11.60 -15.41
C LEU A 386 -13.17 -12.73 -16.45
N GLN A 387 -13.14 -12.41 -17.73
CA GLN A 387 -13.07 -13.42 -18.79
C GLN A 387 -11.75 -14.22 -18.75
N PRO A 388 -10.56 -13.58 -18.75
CA PRO A 388 -9.32 -14.33 -18.64
C PRO A 388 -9.20 -15.10 -17.32
N TYR A 389 -9.64 -14.53 -16.18
CA TYR A 389 -9.65 -15.24 -14.91
C TYR A 389 -10.51 -16.50 -14.93
N ALA A 390 -11.75 -16.40 -15.39
CA ALA A 390 -12.65 -17.56 -15.45
C ALA A 390 -12.13 -18.65 -16.39
N ALA A 391 -11.53 -18.26 -17.53
CA ALA A 391 -10.87 -19.19 -18.44
C ALA A 391 -9.62 -19.83 -17.82
N PHE A 392 -8.81 -19.06 -17.10
CA PHE A 392 -7.63 -19.56 -16.37
C PHE A 392 -8.05 -20.63 -15.35
N CYS A 393 -9.05 -20.36 -14.53
CA CYS A 393 -9.58 -21.32 -13.55
C CYS A 393 -10.07 -22.60 -14.21
N TYR A 394 -10.81 -22.49 -15.32
CA TYR A 394 -11.22 -23.66 -16.11
C TYR A 394 -10.04 -24.49 -16.61
N PHE A 395 -9.00 -23.86 -17.16
CA PHE A 395 -7.84 -24.60 -17.67
C PHE A 395 -7.01 -25.19 -16.53
N ARG A 396 -6.82 -24.45 -15.43
CA ARG A 396 -6.17 -24.97 -14.21
C ARG A 396 -6.86 -26.28 -13.75
N ASP A 397 -8.17 -26.27 -13.62
CA ASP A 397 -8.95 -27.43 -13.15
C ASP A 397 -8.93 -28.56 -14.17
N LYS A 398 -9.03 -28.25 -15.46
CA LYS A 398 -8.98 -29.23 -16.55
C LYS A 398 -7.63 -29.94 -16.64
N TYR A 399 -6.53 -29.25 -16.41
CA TYR A 399 -5.19 -29.81 -16.51
C TYR A 399 -4.62 -30.23 -15.14
N GLY A 400 -5.31 -29.92 -14.04
CA GLY A 400 -4.90 -30.24 -12.68
C GLY A 400 -3.67 -29.46 -12.20
N THR A 401 -3.35 -28.34 -12.84
CA THR A 401 -2.20 -27.47 -12.49
C THR A 401 -2.44 -26.04 -12.94
N SER A 402 -2.01 -25.09 -12.10
CA SER A 402 -1.94 -23.67 -12.44
C SER A 402 -0.71 -23.32 -13.33
N HIS A 403 0.27 -24.22 -13.45
CA HIS A 403 1.44 -24.02 -14.29
C HIS A 403 1.04 -24.04 -15.76
N PHE A 404 0.66 -22.88 -16.29
CA PHE A 404 0.13 -22.75 -17.65
C PHE A 404 1.13 -23.18 -18.74
N GLY A 405 2.43 -23.16 -18.47
CA GLY A 405 3.45 -23.71 -19.38
C GLY A 405 3.29 -25.20 -19.66
N ASP A 406 2.70 -25.96 -18.74
CA ASP A 406 2.46 -27.41 -18.88
C ASP A 406 1.12 -27.74 -19.57
N TRP A 407 0.29 -26.72 -19.86
CA TRP A 407 -0.99 -26.95 -20.52
C TRP A 407 -0.79 -27.38 -21.99
N LYS A 408 -1.47 -28.44 -22.40
CA LYS A 408 -1.41 -28.96 -23.77
C LYS A 408 -1.90 -27.96 -24.81
N THR A 409 -2.88 -27.13 -24.44
CA THR A 409 -3.42 -26.04 -25.26
C THR A 409 -3.61 -24.79 -24.39
N ASN A 410 -3.54 -23.62 -24.97
CA ASN A 410 -3.69 -22.32 -24.26
C ASN A 410 -2.59 -22.04 -23.23
N SER A 411 -1.42 -22.65 -23.34
CA SER A 411 -0.23 -22.28 -22.54
C SER A 411 0.18 -20.81 -22.76
N THR A 412 -0.15 -20.26 -23.92
CA THR A 412 -0.01 -18.83 -24.23
C THR A 412 -1.40 -18.21 -24.35
N TYR A 413 -1.60 -17.08 -23.70
CA TYR A 413 -2.86 -16.34 -23.72
C TYR A 413 -3.16 -15.78 -25.10
N ASN A 414 -4.41 -15.99 -25.57
CA ASN A 414 -4.92 -15.38 -26.78
C ASN A 414 -6.33 -14.82 -26.52
N LYS A 415 -6.42 -13.49 -26.45
CA LYS A 415 -7.65 -12.79 -26.14
C LYS A 415 -8.83 -13.21 -27.01
N ALA A 416 -8.66 -13.27 -28.34
CA ALA A 416 -9.75 -13.61 -29.26
C ALA A 416 -10.21 -15.08 -29.11
N ALA A 417 -9.28 -15.99 -28.79
CA ALA A 417 -9.62 -17.38 -28.51
C ALA A 417 -10.40 -17.52 -27.21
N ILE A 418 -10.00 -16.79 -26.16
CA ILE A 418 -10.69 -16.78 -24.87
C ILE A 418 -12.09 -16.17 -25.01
N GLU A 419 -12.25 -15.03 -25.67
CA GLU A 419 -13.56 -14.41 -25.88
C GLU A 419 -14.55 -15.34 -26.58
N LYS A 420 -14.09 -16.18 -27.51
CA LYS A 420 -14.94 -17.19 -28.17
C LYS A 420 -15.49 -18.25 -27.23
N LEU A 421 -14.80 -18.54 -26.11
CA LEU A 421 -15.27 -19.52 -25.13
C LEU A 421 -16.55 -19.06 -24.40
N PHE A 422 -16.81 -17.77 -24.37
CA PHE A 422 -17.99 -17.16 -23.73
C PHE A 422 -19.19 -17.02 -24.69
N VAL A 423 -19.03 -17.37 -25.95
CA VAL A 423 -20.09 -17.26 -26.96
C VAL A 423 -20.80 -18.60 -27.10
N GLY A 424 -22.12 -18.58 -27.00
CA GLY A 424 -22.96 -19.77 -27.19
C GLY A 424 -23.21 -20.61 -25.94
N SER A 425 -23.79 -21.79 -26.10
CA SER A 425 -24.20 -22.69 -25.01
C SER A 425 -23.34 -23.96 -24.91
N SER A 426 -22.03 -23.84 -25.21
CA SER A 426 -21.13 -25.02 -25.14
C SER A 426 -20.94 -25.47 -23.67
N SER A 427 -20.53 -26.72 -23.44
CA SER A 427 -20.18 -27.22 -22.10
C SER A 427 -19.09 -26.40 -21.46
N ILE A 428 -18.12 -25.95 -22.24
CA ILE A 428 -17.02 -25.08 -21.77
C ILE A 428 -17.55 -23.72 -21.28
N ALA A 429 -18.46 -23.09 -22.02
CA ALA A 429 -19.08 -21.84 -21.62
C ALA A 429 -19.84 -21.98 -20.30
N LYS A 430 -20.51 -23.14 -20.08
CA LYS A 430 -21.18 -23.44 -18.82
C LYS A 430 -20.17 -23.60 -17.66
N GLU A 431 -19.09 -24.34 -17.87
CA GLU A 431 -18.06 -24.53 -16.82
C GLU A 431 -17.34 -23.23 -16.45
N ILE A 432 -16.99 -22.39 -17.42
CA ILE A 432 -16.41 -21.06 -17.22
C ILE A 432 -17.40 -20.13 -16.50
N GLY A 433 -18.69 -20.23 -16.84
CA GLY A 433 -19.75 -19.43 -16.22
C GLY A 433 -19.84 -19.60 -14.70
N LEU A 434 -19.49 -20.77 -14.15
CA LEU A 434 -19.41 -20.97 -12.72
C LEU A 434 -18.49 -19.95 -12.03
N PHE A 435 -17.31 -19.69 -12.57
CA PHE A 435 -16.37 -18.74 -11.98
C PHE A 435 -16.87 -17.29 -12.07
N CYS A 436 -17.57 -16.94 -13.16
CA CYS A 436 -18.22 -15.64 -13.27
C CYS A 436 -19.35 -15.48 -12.25
N PHE A 437 -20.15 -16.50 -12.04
CA PHE A 437 -21.22 -16.56 -11.03
C PHE A 437 -20.64 -16.36 -9.61
N ILE A 438 -19.55 -17.06 -9.27
CA ILE A 438 -18.90 -16.95 -7.97
C ILE A 438 -18.38 -15.53 -7.76
N GLN A 439 -17.68 -14.94 -8.73
CA GLN A 439 -17.12 -13.60 -8.61
C GLN A 439 -18.21 -12.52 -8.47
N TYR A 440 -19.33 -12.67 -9.17
CA TYR A 440 -20.48 -11.79 -9.02
C TYR A 440 -21.03 -11.79 -7.58
N HIS A 441 -21.25 -12.96 -7.01
CA HIS A 441 -21.75 -13.07 -5.65
C HIS A 441 -20.75 -12.59 -4.58
N LEU A 442 -19.46 -12.80 -4.80
CA LEU A 442 -18.40 -12.24 -3.94
C LEU A 442 -18.41 -10.72 -4.00
N HIS A 443 -18.51 -10.15 -5.20
CA HIS A 443 -18.64 -8.70 -5.40
C HIS A 443 -19.83 -8.14 -4.60
N LEU A 444 -20.99 -8.73 -4.76
CA LEU A 444 -22.20 -8.28 -4.04
C LEU A 444 -22.02 -8.33 -2.51
N GLN A 445 -21.41 -9.40 -1.99
CA GLN A 445 -21.26 -9.59 -0.55
C GLN A 445 -20.23 -8.64 0.07
N LEU A 446 -19.09 -8.43 -0.61
CA LEU A 446 -18.07 -7.51 -0.10
C LEU A 446 -18.54 -6.05 -0.22
N LYS A 447 -19.20 -5.70 -1.32
CA LYS A 447 -19.80 -4.37 -1.50
C LYS A 447 -20.86 -4.08 -0.44
N ASP A 448 -21.77 -5.03 -0.18
CA ASP A 448 -22.79 -4.91 0.88
C ASP A 448 -22.16 -4.79 2.29
N ALA A 449 -21.04 -5.47 2.54
CA ALA A 449 -20.30 -5.33 3.79
C ALA A 449 -19.63 -3.94 3.93
N ALA A 450 -19.02 -3.43 2.84
CA ALA A 450 -18.42 -2.10 2.80
C ALA A 450 -19.48 -1.01 3.01
N ASP A 451 -20.60 -1.06 2.28
CA ASP A 451 -21.69 -0.11 2.42
C ASP A 451 -22.31 -0.12 3.83
N TYR A 452 -22.34 -1.30 4.47
CA TYR A 452 -22.78 -1.41 5.87
C TYR A 452 -21.78 -0.77 6.83
N ALA A 453 -20.48 -1.01 6.64
CA ALA A 453 -19.43 -0.39 7.46
C ALA A 453 -19.48 1.14 7.35
N HIS A 454 -19.66 1.69 6.15
CA HIS A 454 -19.82 3.13 5.93
C HIS A 454 -21.02 3.72 6.69
N LYS A 455 -22.17 3.04 6.66
CA LYS A 455 -23.36 3.45 7.46
C LYS A 455 -23.11 3.45 8.97
N LYS A 456 -22.11 2.69 9.44
CA LYS A 456 -21.68 2.68 10.85
C LYS A 456 -20.59 3.72 11.14
N GLY A 457 -20.06 4.40 10.12
CA GLY A 457 -18.94 5.34 10.24
C GLY A 457 -17.58 4.61 10.34
N ILE A 458 -17.49 3.41 9.77
CA ILE A 458 -16.29 2.55 9.77
C ILE A 458 -15.71 2.50 8.37
N VAL A 459 -14.42 2.77 8.28
CA VAL A 459 -13.60 2.71 7.06
C VAL A 459 -13.04 1.30 6.87
N LEU A 460 -13.04 0.79 5.65
CA LEU A 460 -12.35 -0.45 5.30
C LEU A 460 -10.99 -0.14 4.66
N LYS A 461 -9.93 -0.71 5.23
CA LYS A 461 -8.57 -0.64 4.69
C LYS A 461 -8.16 -2.01 4.18
N GLY A 462 -7.87 -2.09 2.87
CA GLY A 462 -7.36 -3.28 2.22
C GLY A 462 -5.84 -3.38 2.33
N ASP A 463 -5.32 -4.51 1.87
CA ASP A 463 -3.89 -4.78 1.72
C ASP A 463 -3.62 -5.23 0.29
N ILE A 464 -2.65 -4.60 -0.36
CA ILE A 464 -2.30 -4.86 -1.76
C ILE A 464 -0.91 -5.49 -1.81
N PRO A 465 -0.82 -6.81 -2.09
CA PRO A 465 0.46 -7.50 -2.24
C PRO A 465 1.37 -6.82 -3.26
N ILE A 466 2.67 -6.74 -2.97
CA ILE A 466 3.65 -6.27 -3.94
C ILE A 466 3.76 -7.22 -5.14
N GLY A 467 3.57 -8.51 -4.94
CA GLY A 467 3.76 -9.52 -5.97
C GLY A 467 2.44 -10.08 -6.53
N ILE A 468 2.59 -10.97 -7.49
CA ILE A 468 1.56 -11.86 -8.02
C ILE A 468 2.07 -13.30 -7.98
N TYR A 469 1.16 -14.27 -8.00
CA TYR A 469 1.58 -15.67 -8.15
C TYR A 469 2.20 -15.91 -9.53
N ARG A 470 3.42 -16.48 -9.57
CA ARG A 470 4.20 -16.71 -10.81
C ARG A 470 3.43 -17.47 -11.89
N ASN A 471 2.66 -18.47 -11.49
CA ASN A 471 1.84 -19.30 -12.37
C ASN A 471 0.35 -18.93 -12.26
N GLY A 472 0.06 -17.64 -12.06
CA GLY A 472 -1.27 -17.09 -11.95
C GLY A 472 -1.81 -16.54 -13.27
N CYS A 473 -3.09 -16.12 -13.22
CA CYS A 473 -3.79 -15.55 -14.36
C CYS A 473 -3.10 -14.28 -14.89
N ASP A 474 -2.65 -13.38 -14.00
CA ASP A 474 -2.03 -12.11 -14.42
C ASP A 474 -0.74 -12.35 -15.21
N ALA A 475 0.09 -13.30 -14.75
CA ALA A 475 1.31 -13.69 -15.46
C ALA A 475 1.02 -14.41 -16.79
N TRP A 476 -0.06 -15.18 -16.87
CA TRP A 476 -0.51 -15.82 -18.11
C TRP A 476 -1.01 -14.80 -19.13
N VAL A 477 -1.76 -13.79 -18.68
CA VAL A 477 -2.39 -12.77 -19.54
C VAL A 477 -1.37 -11.78 -20.11
N ALA A 478 -0.42 -11.33 -19.28
CA ALA A 478 0.52 -10.28 -19.63
C ALA A 478 1.93 -10.56 -19.06
N PRO A 479 2.58 -11.65 -19.51
CA PRO A 479 3.90 -12.04 -18.99
C PRO A 479 4.98 -10.99 -19.22
N GLU A 480 4.82 -10.10 -20.20
CA GLU A 480 5.76 -9.00 -20.51
C GLU A 480 5.81 -7.92 -19.42
N LEU A 481 4.80 -7.87 -18.53
CA LEU A 481 4.78 -6.96 -17.39
C LEU A 481 5.66 -7.45 -16.23
N TYR A 482 6.21 -8.66 -16.33
CA TYR A 482 6.95 -9.32 -15.26
C TYR A 482 8.29 -9.88 -15.74
N ASN A 483 9.28 -9.85 -14.86
CA ASN A 483 10.58 -10.46 -15.10
C ASN A 483 10.55 -11.92 -14.62
N MET A 484 10.09 -12.82 -15.46
CA MET A 484 9.86 -14.24 -15.11
C MET A 484 11.15 -15.03 -14.79
N GLN A 485 12.34 -14.49 -15.08
CA GLN A 485 13.62 -15.08 -14.71
C GLN A 485 14.11 -14.68 -13.31
N TRP A 486 13.35 -13.83 -12.63
CA TRP A 486 13.68 -13.29 -11.31
C TRP A 486 12.54 -13.51 -10.32
N GLN A 487 12.89 -13.51 -9.04
CA GLN A 487 11.96 -13.67 -7.92
C GLN A 487 12.15 -12.52 -6.94
N ALA A 488 11.05 -11.99 -6.42
CA ALA A 488 11.10 -11.02 -5.34
C ALA A 488 11.39 -11.71 -4.00
N GLY A 489 12.03 -10.99 -3.11
CA GLY A 489 12.33 -11.46 -1.76
C GLY A 489 12.85 -10.34 -0.87
N ALA A 490 13.50 -10.72 0.21
CA ALA A 490 14.19 -9.81 1.13
C ALA A 490 15.64 -10.26 1.37
N PRO A 491 16.57 -9.30 1.57
CA PRO A 491 17.95 -9.64 1.95
C PRO A 491 17.98 -10.31 3.34
N PRO A 492 19.11 -10.97 3.68
CA PRO A 492 19.35 -11.44 5.05
C PRO A 492 19.16 -10.34 6.09
N ASP A 493 18.49 -10.69 7.16
CA ASP A 493 18.22 -9.84 8.32
C ASP A 493 18.32 -10.63 9.64
N ASP A 494 17.88 -10.04 10.75
CA ASP A 494 17.90 -10.68 12.06
C ASP A 494 16.88 -11.84 12.17
N PHE A 495 15.89 -11.91 11.26
CA PHE A 495 14.87 -12.98 11.24
C PHE A 495 15.31 -14.17 10.42
N THR A 496 16.04 -13.93 9.31
CA THR A 496 16.49 -14.98 8.39
C THR A 496 17.92 -14.71 7.91
N ALA A 497 18.88 -15.54 8.37
CA ALA A 497 20.29 -15.41 8.00
C ALA A 497 20.57 -15.60 6.48
N VAL A 498 19.67 -16.28 5.77
CA VAL A 498 19.78 -16.55 4.32
C VAL A 498 18.84 -15.67 3.47
N GLY A 499 18.14 -14.72 4.11
CA GLY A 499 17.12 -13.90 3.44
C GLY A 499 15.85 -14.67 3.10
N GLN A 500 14.89 -13.99 2.50
CA GLN A 500 13.60 -14.56 2.13
C GLN A 500 13.47 -14.60 0.61
N ASN A 501 12.93 -15.69 0.09
CA ASN A 501 12.50 -15.80 -1.30
C ASN A 501 10.98 -15.98 -1.33
N TRP A 502 10.26 -14.98 -1.84
CA TRP A 502 8.79 -14.99 -1.89
C TRP A 502 8.23 -15.71 -3.12
N GLY A 503 9.10 -16.06 -4.09
CA GLY A 503 8.71 -16.80 -5.31
C GLY A 503 7.94 -15.99 -6.36
N PHE A 504 7.60 -14.74 -6.10
CA PHE A 504 6.90 -13.87 -7.05
C PHE A 504 7.84 -13.37 -8.13
N PRO A 505 7.41 -13.24 -9.41
CA PRO A 505 8.21 -12.54 -10.40
C PRO A 505 8.33 -11.06 -10.05
N THR A 506 9.46 -10.43 -10.35
CA THR A 506 9.60 -8.98 -10.20
C THR A 506 8.90 -8.23 -11.34
N TYR A 507 8.54 -6.96 -11.13
CA TYR A 507 7.88 -6.14 -12.16
C TYR A 507 8.87 -5.65 -13.22
N ASN A 508 8.43 -5.66 -14.47
CA ASN A 508 9.09 -4.95 -15.57
C ASN A 508 8.58 -3.50 -15.59
N TRP A 509 9.10 -2.67 -14.70
CA TRP A 509 8.67 -1.27 -14.56
C TRP A 509 8.80 -0.47 -15.85
N LYS A 510 9.83 -0.72 -16.64
CA LYS A 510 10.03 -0.06 -17.94
C LYS A 510 8.86 -0.33 -18.89
N ARG A 511 8.46 -1.60 -19.00
CA ARG A 511 7.30 -1.97 -19.83
C ARG A 511 5.98 -1.41 -19.28
N MET A 512 5.81 -1.39 -17.96
CA MET A 512 4.61 -0.80 -17.34
C MET A 512 4.52 0.72 -17.56
N GLN A 513 5.63 1.41 -17.58
CA GLN A 513 5.67 2.85 -17.85
C GLN A 513 5.24 3.19 -19.29
N GLU A 514 5.50 2.34 -20.27
CA GLU A 514 5.11 2.56 -21.67
C GLU A 514 3.59 2.68 -21.87
N ASP A 515 2.78 2.08 -21.01
CA ASP A 515 1.32 2.18 -21.02
C ASP A 515 0.77 2.95 -19.81
N ASP A 516 1.59 3.82 -19.22
CA ASP A 516 1.24 4.68 -18.09
C ASP A 516 0.73 3.90 -16.87
N PHE A 517 1.38 2.76 -16.57
CA PHE A 517 1.04 1.87 -15.45
C PHE A 517 -0.41 1.37 -15.44
N SER A 518 -0.97 1.13 -16.62
CA SER A 518 -2.39 0.78 -16.82
C SER A 518 -2.84 -0.40 -15.95
N TRP A 519 -2.00 -1.43 -15.78
CA TRP A 519 -2.32 -2.58 -14.94
C TRP A 519 -2.51 -2.19 -13.45
N TRP A 520 -1.61 -1.36 -12.91
CA TRP A 520 -1.71 -0.88 -11.53
C TRP A 520 -2.91 0.02 -11.30
N LYS A 521 -3.20 0.92 -12.26
CA LYS A 521 -4.36 1.81 -12.22
C LYS A 521 -5.67 1.03 -12.17
N LYS A 522 -5.82 0.02 -13.02
CA LYS A 522 -6.99 -0.89 -13.00
C LYS A 522 -7.10 -1.68 -11.71
N ARG A 523 -5.97 -2.11 -11.13
CA ARG A 523 -5.96 -2.79 -9.83
C ARG A 523 -6.48 -1.88 -8.72
N PHE A 524 -6.04 -0.62 -8.68
CA PHE A 524 -6.56 0.35 -7.71
C PHE A 524 -8.03 0.66 -7.94
N GLU A 525 -8.46 0.81 -9.18
CA GLU A 525 -9.86 1.02 -9.55
C GLU A 525 -10.73 -0.15 -9.07
N GLN A 526 -10.30 -1.39 -9.29
CA GLN A 526 -11.03 -2.57 -8.81
C GLN A 526 -11.12 -2.60 -7.27
N MET A 527 -10.02 -2.32 -6.57
CA MET A 527 -10.01 -2.33 -5.10
C MET A 527 -10.81 -1.18 -4.49
N SER A 528 -10.91 -0.03 -5.14
CA SER A 528 -11.69 1.13 -4.68
C SER A 528 -13.20 0.88 -4.66
N ASN A 529 -13.69 -0.20 -5.28
CA ASN A 529 -15.07 -0.64 -5.13
C ASN A 529 -15.40 -1.12 -3.71
N TYR A 530 -14.39 -1.49 -2.92
CA TYR A 530 -14.57 -2.15 -1.63
C TYR A 530 -13.84 -1.46 -0.48
N PHE A 531 -12.75 -0.77 -0.77
CA PHE A 531 -11.85 -0.19 0.23
C PHE A 531 -11.75 1.33 0.08
N ASP A 532 -11.60 1.99 1.21
CA ASP A 532 -11.43 3.44 1.31
C ASP A 532 -9.95 3.83 1.45
N ALA A 533 -9.18 2.91 2.00
CA ALA A 533 -7.74 3.02 2.20
C ALA A 533 -7.07 1.70 1.88
N PHE A 534 -5.78 1.71 1.61
CA PHE A 534 -5.01 0.48 1.44
C PHE A 534 -3.57 0.63 1.94
N ARG A 535 -3.01 -0.52 2.32
CA ARG A 535 -1.59 -0.69 2.56
C ARG A 535 -0.95 -1.22 1.28
N ILE A 536 0.06 -0.54 0.79
CA ILE A 536 0.96 -1.12 -0.20
C ILE A 536 1.93 -2.00 0.59
N ASP A 537 1.81 -3.29 0.40
CA ASP A 537 2.76 -4.26 0.92
C ASP A 537 4.13 -4.02 0.27
N HIS A 538 5.18 -3.99 1.09
CA HIS A 538 6.56 -3.75 0.65
C HIS A 538 6.72 -2.57 -0.32
N ILE A 539 6.30 -1.35 0.11
CA ILE A 539 6.39 -0.14 -0.74
C ILE A 539 7.80 0.12 -1.26
N LEU A 540 8.83 -0.40 -0.57
CA LEU A 540 10.23 -0.34 -1.00
C LEU A 540 10.44 -0.92 -2.40
N GLY A 541 9.57 -1.84 -2.85
CA GLY A 541 9.59 -2.41 -4.20
C GLY A 541 9.38 -1.39 -5.32
N PHE A 542 8.84 -0.19 -5.02
CA PHE A 542 8.74 0.92 -5.98
C PHE A 542 10.03 1.74 -6.09
N PHE A 543 10.87 1.67 -5.08
CA PHE A 543 12.22 2.24 -5.06
C PHE A 543 13.21 1.24 -5.65
N ARG A 544 13.22 0.06 -5.07
CA ARG A 544 14.05 -1.10 -5.41
C ARG A 544 13.44 -2.38 -4.85
N ILE A 545 13.64 -3.48 -5.54
CA ILE A 545 13.22 -4.80 -5.05
C ILE A 545 14.45 -5.69 -4.86
N TRP A 546 14.45 -6.53 -3.84
CA TRP A 546 15.43 -7.61 -3.73
C TRP A 546 15.09 -8.69 -4.75
N SER A 547 15.93 -8.81 -5.76
CA SER A 547 15.69 -9.65 -6.93
C SER A 547 16.62 -10.86 -6.88
N ILE A 548 16.03 -12.05 -6.86
CA ILE A 548 16.70 -13.35 -6.72
C ILE A 548 16.58 -14.09 -8.05
N PRO A 549 17.65 -14.69 -8.60
CA PRO A 549 17.55 -15.51 -9.80
C PRO A 549 16.54 -16.65 -9.63
N ALA A 550 15.82 -17.01 -10.70
CA ALA A 550 14.80 -18.08 -10.63
C ALA A 550 15.37 -19.47 -10.37
N ASP A 551 16.67 -19.67 -10.56
CA ASP A 551 17.42 -20.89 -10.28
C ASP A 551 18.05 -20.93 -8.88
N ALA A 552 17.79 -19.90 -8.04
CA ALA A 552 18.18 -19.86 -6.64
C ALA A 552 16.98 -20.14 -5.72
N VAL A 553 17.25 -20.76 -4.56
CA VAL A 553 16.26 -21.05 -3.51
C VAL A 553 16.33 -20.02 -2.41
N GLN A 554 17.52 -19.62 -1.99
CA GLN A 554 17.74 -18.73 -0.86
C GLN A 554 17.85 -17.27 -1.28
N GLY A 555 17.34 -16.37 -0.43
CA GLY A 555 17.40 -14.93 -0.63
C GLY A 555 18.81 -14.34 -0.70
N ILE A 556 19.80 -15.02 -0.10
CA ILE A 556 21.20 -14.59 -0.11
C ILE A 556 21.82 -14.46 -1.52
N MET A 557 21.21 -15.13 -2.52
CA MET A 557 21.62 -15.05 -3.93
C MET A 557 21.10 -13.82 -4.67
N GLY A 558 20.32 -12.98 -3.98
CA GLY A 558 19.68 -11.81 -4.55
C GLY A 558 20.57 -10.56 -4.57
N ARG A 559 20.04 -9.52 -5.24
CA ARG A 559 20.57 -8.17 -5.28
C ARG A 559 19.42 -7.16 -5.40
N PHE A 560 19.67 -5.89 -5.08
CA PHE A 560 18.69 -4.85 -5.34
C PHE A 560 18.58 -4.53 -6.84
N VAL A 561 17.36 -4.33 -7.31
CA VAL A 561 17.02 -3.93 -8.69
C VAL A 561 15.91 -2.89 -8.66
N PRO A 562 16.09 -1.71 -9.32
CA PRO A 562 17.32 -1.26 -9.97
C PRO A 562 18.37 -0.80 -8.96
N CYS A 563 19.64 -0.82 -9.39
CA CYS A 563 20.75 -0.23 -8.62
C CYS A 563 21.91 0.12 -9.55
N LEU A 564 22.74 1.06 -9.10
CA LEU A 564 23.97 1.43 -9.77
C LEU A 564 25.04 0.37 -9.50
N ALA A 565 25.44 -0.33 -10.53
CA ALA A 565 26.49 -1.35 -10.46
C ALA A 565 27.87 -0.75 -10.16
N VAL A 566 28.82 -1.60 -9.84
CA VAL A 566 30.24 -1.27 -9.77
C VAL A 566 30.89 -1.61 -11.10
N HIS A 567 31.45 -0.64 -11.79
CA HIS A 567 32.15 -0.86 -13.05
C HIS A 567 33.52 -1.48 -12.81
N ILE A 568 33.99 -2.35 -13.72
CA ILE A 568 35.27 -3.06 -13.60
C ILE A 568 36.46 -2.11 -13.34
N ASN A 569 36.45 -0.91 -13.89
CA ASN A 569 37.50 0.08 -13.69
C ASN A 569 37.63 0.55 -12.24
N GLU A 570 36.51 0.58 -11.50
CA GLU A 570 36.52 1.02 -10.10
C GLU A 570 37.36 0.10 -9.21
N PHE A 571 37.48 -1.18 -9.56
CA PHE A 571 38.36 -2.10 -8.83
C PHE A 571 39.84 -1.70 -9.05
N GLY A 572 40.24 -1.43 -10.29
CA GLY A 572 41.60 -0.95 -10.62
C GLY A 572 41.93 0.39 -9.95
N GLU A 573 41.01 1.34 -9.95
CA GLU A 573 41.14 2.65 -9.29
C GLU A 573 41.33 2.52 -7.77
N ASN A 574 40.76 1.47 -7.16
CA ASN A 574 40.95 1.15 -5.75
C ASN A 574 42.13 0.19 -5.49
N GLY A 575 42.97 -0.09 -6.49
CA GLY A 575 44.15 -0.93 -6.36
C GLY A 575 43.86 -2.43 -6.22
N ILE A 576 42.68 -2.87 -6.69
CA ILE A 576 42.27 -4.28 -6.71
C ILE A 576 42.48 -4.82 -8.12
N TRP A 577 43.32 -5.86 -8.24
CA TRP A 577 43.38 -6.65 -9.49
C TRP A 577 42.12 -7.49 -9.64
N PHE A 578 41.32 -7.20 -10.66
CA PHE A 578 40.05 -7.90 -10.85
C PHE A 578 40.28 -9.30 -11.42
N ASP A 579 39.78 -10.30 -10.71
CA ASP A 579 39.79 -11.71 -11.12
C ASP A 579 38.34 -12.23 -11.11
N TYR A 580 37.80 -12.40 -12.32
CA TYR A 580 36.40 -12.84 -12.51
C TYR A 580 36.15 -14.22 -11.88
N GLN A 581 37.06 -15.17 -12.08
CA GLN A 581 36.92 -16.53 -11.54
C GLN A 581 36.94 -16.50 -10.02
N ARG A 582 37.78 -15.66 -9.42
CA ARG A 582 37.97 -15.58 -8.00
C ARG A 582 36.80 -14.85 -7.28
N TYR A 583 36.22 -13.85 -7.93
CA TYR A 583 35.20 -13.02 -7.27
C TYR A 583 33.77 -13.42 -7.64
N CYS A 584 33.53 -13.89 -8.86
CA CYS A 584 32.17 -14.12 -9.38
C CYS A 584 31.79 -15.60 -9.44
N ARG A 585 32.73 -16.54 -9.16
CA ARG A 585 32.43 -17.97 -9.10
C ARG A 585 32.60 -18.51 -7.68
N PRO A 586 31.91 -19.59 -7.31
CA PRO A 586 32.10 -20.23 -6.02
C PRO A 586 33.58 -20.64 -5.87
N PHE A 587 34.17 -20.16 -4.77
CA PHE A 587 35.58 -20.49 -4.49
C PHE A 587 35.64 -21.78 -3.67
N ILE A 588 36.07 -22.88 -4.29
CA ILE A 588 36.05 -24.24 -3.75
C ILE A 588 37.46 -24.84 -3.79
N THR A 589 38.05 -25.03 -2.62
CA THR A 589 39.35 -25.71 -2.41
C THR A 589 39.18 -26.90 -1.47
N ASP A 590 40.21 -27.77 -1.39
CA ASP A 590 40.20 -28.88 -0.44
C ASP A 590 40.01 -28.40 1.02
N GLU A 591 40.61 -27.24 1.39
CA GLU A 591 40.48 -26.67 2.72
C GLU A 591 39.04 -26.23 2.98
N ILE A 592 38.38 -25.57 2.04
CA ILE A 592 36.98 -25.15 2.15
C ILE A 592 36.05 -26.36 2.23
N LEU A 593 36.29 -27.40 1.43
CA LEU A 593 35.48 -28.62 1.49
C LEU A 593 35.63 -29.30 2.85
N HIS A 594 36.84 -29.36 3.40
CA HIS A 594 37.06 -29.91 4.76
C HIS A 594 36.41 -29.01 5.83
N GLU A 595 36.48 -27.69 5.73
CA GLU A 595 35.84 -26.78 6.69
C GLU A 595 34.32 -26.96 6.71
N VAL A 596 33.67 -27.09 5.53
CA VAL A 596 32.22 -27.18 5.40
C VAL A 596 31.68 -28.58 5.69
N PHE A 597 32.31 -29.62 5.13
CA PHE A 597 31.78 -31.00 5.15
C PHE A 597 32.49 -31.94 6.14
N GLY A 598 33.65 -31.55 6.69
CA GLY A 598 34.42 -32.36 7.64
C GLY A 598 34.84 -33.68 7.01
N GLU A 599 34.48 -34.79 7.69
CA GLU A 599 34.83 -36.17 7.25
C GLU A 599 34.17 -36.56 5.92
N GLN A 600 33.06 -35.89 5.53
CA GLN A 600 32.35 -36.17 4.29
C GLN A 600 32.96 -35.45 3.06
N ALA A 601 33.96 -34.60 3.27
CA ALA A 601 34.54 -33.77 2.21
C ALA A 601 34.97 -34.57 0.96
N THR A 602 35.59 -35.75 1.14
CA THR A 602 36.04 -36.59 0.03
C THR A 602 34.86 -37.14 -0.80
N ALA A 603 33.84 -37.68 -0.10
CA ALA A 603 32.65 -38.22 -0.77
C ALA A 603 31.85 -37.11 -1.51
N VAL A 604 31.71 -35.95 -0.86
CA VAL A 604 31.05 -34.77 -1.48
C VAL A 604 31.81 -34.29 -2.71
N LYS A 605 33.13 -34.24 -2.63
CA LYS A 605 34.00 -33.88 -3.76
C LYS A 605 33.82 -34.83 -4.94
N GLU A 606 33.86 -36.15 -4.73
CA GLU A 606 33.65 -37.15 -5.77
C GLU A 606 32.25 -37.10 -6.39
N GLN A 607 31.25 -36.77 -5.67
CA GLN A 607 29.85 -36.81 -6.11
C GLN A 607 29.37 -35.49 -6.75
N PHE A 608 29.77 -34.35 -6.18
CA PHE A 608 29.19 -33.04 -6.55
C PHE A 608 30.18 -32.08 -7.23
N MET A 609 31.49 -32.40 -7.29
CA MET A 609 32.49 -31.47 -7.80
C MET A 609 33.24 -32.03 -9.01
N VAL A 610 33.77 -31.13 -9.81
CA VAL A 610 34.72 -31.45 -10.91
C VAL A 610 35.94 -30.57 -10.75
N SER A 611 37.12 -31.15 -10.99
CA SER A 611 38.39 -30.37 -10.97
C SER A 611 38.42 -29.36 -12.09
N ASN A 612 38.88 -28.14 -11.82
CA ASN A 612 39.12 -27.11 -12.83
C ASN A 612 40.60 -26.93 -13.13
N GLU A 613 40.91 -26.14 -14.14
CA GLU A 613 42.29 -25.88 -14.61
C GLU A 613 43.15 -25.02 -13.66
N PHE A 614 42.52 -24.44 -12.61
CA PHE A 614 43.16 -23.56 -11.63
C PHE A 614 43.58 -24.30 -10.34
N GLY A 615 43.46 -25.64 -10.31
CA GLY A 615 43.77 -26.44 -9.12
C GLY A 615 42.75 -26.33 -7.98
N SER A 616 41.53 -25.86 -8.28
CA SER A 616 40.37 -25.81 -7.43
C SER A 616 39.24 -26.63 -8.04
N TYR A 617 38.02 -26.49 -7.51
CA TYR A 617 36.88 -27.28 -7.95
C TYR A 617 35.73 -26.37 -8.41
N ASP A 618 34.97 -26.84 -9.40
CA ASP A 618 33.67 -26.32 -9.76
C ASP A 618 32.57 -27.32 -9.35
N LEU A 619 31.33 -26.84 -9.17
CA LEU A 619 30.20 -27.74 -9.03
C LEU A 619 29.96 -28.52 -10.33
N ALA A 620 29.64 -29.79 -10.23
CA ALA A 620 29.26 -30.60 -11.39
C ALA A 620 28.06 -29.98 -12.11
N PRO A 621 27.91 -30.12 -13.42
CA PRO A 621 26.87 -29.44 -14.22
C PRO A 621 25.45 -29.60 -13.69
N GLU A 622 25.15 -30.74 -13.05
CA GLU A 622 23.85 -31.10 -12.49
C GLU A 622 23.55 -30.42 -11.13
N PHE A 623 24.56 -29.76 -10.52
CA PHE A 623 24.51 -29.17 -9.17
C PHE A 623 24.96 -27.71 -9.13
N LYS A 624 25.02 -27.03 -10.27
CA LYS A 624 25.50 -25.63 -10.37
C LYS A 624 24.59 -24.60 -9.71
N THR A 625 23.34 -24.91 -9.58
CA THR A 625 22.33 -23.99 -9.02
C THR A 625 21.64 -24.61 -7.80
N GLN A 626 21.13 -23.75 -6.90
CA GLN A 626 20.42 -24.22 -5.72
C GLN A 626 19.13 -25.00 -6.08
N VAL A 627 18.43 -24.63 -7.14
CA VAL A 627 17.23 -25.35 -7.62
C VAL A 627 17.60 -26.76 -8.13
N GLN A 628 18.74 -26.94 -8.80
CA GLN A 628 19.20 -28.28 -9.20
C GLN A 628 19.49 -29.17 -7.98
N VAL A 629 20.18 -28.62 -6.99
CA VAL A 629 20.44 -29.32 -5.71
C VAL A 629 19.13 -29.65 -4.98
N GLU A 630 18.21 -28.68 -4.85
CA GLU A 630 16.87 -28.89 -4.26
C GLU A 630 16.12 -30.04 -4.95
N LYS A 631 16.10 -30.02 -6.28
CA LYS A 631 15.45 -31.08 -7.09
C LYS A 631 16.07 -32.45 -6.87
N TYR A 632 17.39 -32.54 -6.73
CA TYR A 632 18.08 -33.80 -6.43
C TYR A 632 17.65 -34.33 -5.06
N PHE A 633 17.71 -33.50 -4.01
CA PHE A 633 17.36 -33.93 -2.66
C PHE A 633 15.86 -34.21 -2.47
N SER A 634 14.98 -33.55 -3.22
CA SER A 634 13.52 -33.83 -3.21
C SER A 634 13.17 -35.23 -3.75
N GLY A 635 14.08 -35.86 -4.50
CA GLY A 635 13.95 -37.24 -4.95
C GLY A 635 14.48 -38.29 -3.96
N LEU A 636 15.11 -37.86 -2.86
CA LEU A 636 15.65 -38.75 -1.82
C LEU A 636 14.70 -38.83 -0.60
N GLU A 637 14.96 -39.81 0.25
CA GLU A 637 14.26 -39.93 1.54
C GLU A 637 14.60 -38.72 2.46
N GLU A 638 13.58 -38.14 3.07
CA GLU A 638 13.78 -37.05 4.03
C GLU A 638 14.57 -37.53 5.24
N SER A 639 15.77 -36.97 5.46
CA SER A 639 16.59 -37.21 6.63
C SER A 639 17.31 -35.92 7.06
N VAL A 640 17.69 -35.86 8.32
CA VAL A 640 18.46 -34.73 8.90
C VAL A 640 19.81 -34.59 8.16
N GLU A 641 20.43 -35.70 7.80
CA GLU A 641 21.71 -35.74 7.08
C GLU A 641 21.57 -35.16 5.66
N ASN A 642 20.53 -35.58 4.94
CA ASN A 642 20.25 -35.05 3.59
C ASN A 642 19.93 -33.55 3.60
N GLU A 643 19.14 -33.10 4.57
CA GLU A 643 18.81 -31.67 4.71
C GLU A 643 20.08 -30.86 5.05
N LYS A 644 20.91 -31.35 5.97
CA LYS A 644 22.19 -30.71 6.32
C LYS A 644 23.12 -30.62 5.10
N LEU A 645 23.28 -31.72 4.36
CA LEU A 645 24.14 -31.76 3.16
C LEU A 645 23.63 -30.80 2.07
N LYS A 646 22.32 -30.76 1.83
CA LYS A 646 21.67 -29.82 0.93
C LYS A 646 21.99 -28.36 1.29
N LEU A 647 21.83 -27.97 2.57
CA LEU A 647 22.13 -26.62 3.01
C LEU A 647 23.62 -26.27 2.88
N GLN A 648 24.51 -27.20 3.19
CA GLN A 648 25.96 -27.01 3.01
C GLN A 648 26.33 -26.82 1.52
N LEU A 649 25.66 -27.52 0.60
CA LEU A 649 25.85 -27.29 -0.85
C LEU A 649 25.30 -25.91 -1.27
N PHE A 650 24.21 -25.43 -0.69
CA PHE A 650 23.72 -24.06 -0.90
C PHE A 650 24.74 -23.03 -0.43
N ASP A 651 25.42 -23.27 0.71
CA ASP A 651 26.47 -22.38 1.21
C ASP A 651 27.67 -22.34 0.24
N ILE A 652 28.06 -23.48 -0.34
CA ILE A 652 29.12 -23.52 -1.36
C ILE A 652 28.72 -22.74 -2.62
N ILE A 653 27.48 -22.90 -3.10
CA ILE A 653 26.97 -22.17 -4.29
C ILE A 653 26.98 -20.66 -4.02
N SER A 654 26.65 -20.24 -2.81
CA SER A 654 26.60 -18.82 -2.42
C SER A 654 27.96 -18.24 -1.99
N ASN A 655 29.04 -19.04 -2.02
CA ASN A 655 30.39 -18.63 -1.60
C ASN A 655 31.12 -17.81 -2.68
N VAL A 656 30.50 -16.70 -3.07
CA VAL A 656 30.96 -15.70 -4.05
C VAL A 656 31.08 -14.32 -3.41
N ILE A 657 31.81 -13.40 -4.03
CA ILE A 657 31.98 -12.00 -3.60
C ILE A 657 31.09 -11.07 -4.42
N LEU A 658 31.01 -11.31 -5.71
CA LEU A 658 30.30 -10.47 -6.67
C LEU A 658 29.36 -11.31 -7.54
N PHE A 659 28.28 -10.66 -7.99
CA PHE A 659 27.42 -11.11 -9.08
C PHE A 659 27.63 -10.20 -10.30
N GLU A 660 27.75 -10.77 -11.48
CA GLU A 660 27.78 -10.00 -12.72
C GLU A 660 26.40 -9.43 -13.06
N GLU A 661 26.34 -8.17 -13.53
CA GLU A 661 25.12 -7.62 -14.12
C GLU A 661 24.80 -8.33 -15.44
N PRO A 662 23.60 -8.93 -15.59
CA PRO A 662 23.22 -9.62 -16.82
C PRO A 662 23.33 -8.74 -18.05
N GLY A 663 24.09 -9.21 -19.03
CA GLY A 663 24.32 -8.49 -20.29
C GLY A 663 25.46 -7.48 -20.29
N SER A 664 26.14 -7.26 -19.17
CA SER A 664 27.29 -6.33 -19.06
C SER A 664 28.56 -6.83 -19.72
N GLN A 665 28.60 -8.10 -20.12
CA GLN A 665 29.77 -8.74 -20.69
C GLN A 665 31.03 -8.60 -19.80
N GLY A 666 30.85 -8.78 -18.49
CA GLY A 666 31.91 -8.68 -17.49
C GLY A 666 32.38 -7.27 -17.18
N GLN A 667 31.57 -6.24 -17.43
CA GLN A 667 31.94 -4.86 -17.17
C GLN A 667 31.32 -4.30 -15.88
N GLU A 668 30.17 -4.84 -15.43
CA GLU A 668 29.42 -4.33 -14.30
C GLU A 668 29.11 -5.43 -13.29
N PHE A 669 29.24 -5.11 -12.01
CA PHE A 669 29.14 -6.09 -10.93
C PHE A 669 28.35 -5.55 -9.74
N HIS A 670 27.77 -6.50 -8.98
CA HIS A 670 27.02 -6.25 -7.75
C HIS A 670 27.64 -7.04 -6.61
N PHE A 671 27.78 -6.41 -5.46
CA PHE A 671 28.25 -7.11 -4.28
C PHE A 671 27.21 -8.09 -3.76
N ARG A 672 27.65 -9.30 -3.45
CA ARG A 672 26.89 -10.27 -2.67
C ARG A 672 26.74 -9.70 -1.26
N ILE A 673 25.50 -9.61 -0.74
CA ILE A 673 25.26 -9.09 0.60
C ILE A 673 25.96 -9.96 1.65
N SER A 674 26.50 -9.33 2.70
CA SER A 674 27.31 -10.00 3.72
C SER A 674 28.51 -10.78 3.15
N MET A 675 29.12 -10.31 2.06
CA MET A 675 30.28 -10.98 1.42
C MET A 675 31.40 -11.30 2.41
N GLU A 676 31.62 -10.45 3.41
CA GLU A 676 32.67 -10.60 4.42
C GLU A 676 32.52 -11.88 5.30
N LYS A 677 31.31 -12.44 5.34
CA LYS A 677 31.03 -13.69 6.06
C LYS A 677 31.37 -14.92 5.22
N THR A 678 31.65 -14.76 3.92
CA THR A 678 31.95 -15.89 3.02
C THR A 678 33.36 -16.44 3.23
N LEU A 679 33.53 -17.74 3.02
CA LEU A 679 34.84 -18.36 3.01
C LEU A 679 35.71 -17.80 1.88
N SER A 680 35.10 -17.50 0.74
CA SER A 680 35.76 -16.83 -0.37
C SER A 680 36.42 -15.52 0.06
N PHE A 681 35.72 -14.64 0.76
CA PHE A 681 36.29 -13.37 1.22
C PHE A 681 37.36 -13.56 2.28
N ARG A 682 37.15 -14.46 3.27
CA ARG A 682 38.13 -14.75 4.35
C ARG A 682 39.47 -15.25 3.80
N ASN A 683 39.48 -15.91 2.64
CA ASN A 683 40.67 -16.40 1.98
C ASN A 683 41.33 -15.37 1.03
N LEU A 684 40.98 -14.07 1.09
CA LEU A 684 41.67 -13.01 0.40
C LEU A 684 42.76 -12.40 1.27
N ILE A 685 43.77 -11.80 0.62
CA ILE A 685 44.80 -11.05 1.33
C ILE A 685 44.20 -9.82 2.02
N PRO A 686 44.69 -9.42 3.22
CA PRO A 686 44.07 -8.36 4.04
C PRO A 686 43.89 -7.02 3.29
N HIS A 687 44.84 -6.62 2.46
CA HIS A 687 44.72 -5.39 1.70
C HIS A 687 43.51 -5.40 0.72
N VAL A 688 43.30 -6.52 0.01
CA VAL A 688 42.14 -6.68 -0.90
C VAL A 688 40.84 -6.73 -0.12
N GLN A 689 40.81 -7.37 1.05
CA GLN A 689 39.65 -7.41 1.93
C GLN A 689 39.24 -5.97 2.35
N GLU A 690 40.20 -5.12 2.77
CA GLU A 690 39.95 -3.74 3.15
C GLU A 690 39.33 -2.94 1.99
N LYS A 691 39.93 -2.98 0.81
CA LYS A 691 39.48 -2.26 -0.37
C LYS A 691 38.09 -2.71 -0.85
N LEU A 692 37.82 -4.01 -0.84
CA LEU A 692 36.50 -4.54 -1.17
C LEU A 692 35.45 -4.10 -0.16
N LYS A 693 35.78 -3.99 1.13
CA LYS A 693 34.84 -3.43 2.15
C LYS A 693 34.53 -1.98 1.88
N ASP A 694 35.50 -1.16 1.50
CA ASP A 694 35.27 0.26 1.16
C ASP A 694 34.29 0.38 -0.04
N LEU A 695 34.52 -0.40 -1.10
CA LEU A 695 33.61 -0.46 -2.26
C LEU A 695 32.22 -1.00 -1.90
N TYR A 696 32.14 -2.01 -1.04
CA TYR A 696 30.89 -2.58 -0.52
C TYR A 696 30.06 -1.52 0.23
N VAL A 697 30.70 -0.76 1.13
CA VAL A 697 30.03 0.33 1.86
C VAL A 697 29.54 1.41 0.89
N ASN A 698 30.37 1.78 -0.09
CA ASN A 698 29.95 2.73 -1.11
C ASN A 698 28.76 2.19 -1.91
N TYR A 699 28.80 0.92 -2.35
CA TYR A 699 27.77 0.27 -3.16
C TYR A 699 26.41 0.21 -2.42
N PHE A 700 26.37 -0.25 -1.16
CA PHE A 700 25.10 -0.45 -0.46
C PHE A 700 24.55 0.81 0.24
N TYR A 701 25.41 1.73 0.69
CA TYR A 701 25.02 2.77 1.64
C TYR A 701 25.31 4.20 1.19
N ARG A 702 25.91 4.44 0.02
CA ARG A 702 26.28 5.81 -0.39
C ARG A 702 25.82 6.20 -1.79
N ARG A 703 26.02 5.34 -2.82
CA ARG A 703 25.79 5.72 -4.22
C ARG A 703 24.34 5.61 -4.69
N GLN A 704 23.48 4.91 -3.97
CA GLN A 704 22.18 4.47 -4.47
C GLN A 704 21.05 5.45 -4.18
N ASP A 705 21.14 6.27 -3.13
CA ASP A 705 20.00 6.94 -2.54
C ASP A 705 19.30 7.93 -3.50
N ASP A 706 20.08 8.82 -4.13
CA ASP A 706 19.54 9.74 -5.16
C ASP A 706 18.94 9.00 -6.36
N PHE A 707 19.54 7.88 -6.74
CA PHE A 707 19.02 7.06 -7.83
C PHE A 707 17.67 6.43 -7.47
N TRP A 708 17.56 5.83 -6.29
CA TRP A 708 16.30 5.24 -5.81
C TRP A 708 15.21 6.29 -5.56
N PHE A 709 15.59 7.50 -5.11
CA PHE A 709 14.67 8.62 -5.02
C PHE A 709 14.01 8.90 -6.39
N LYS A 710 14.81 9.04 -7.45
CA LYS A 710 14.32 9.28 -8.81
C LYS A 710 13.45 8.13 -9.31
N GLU A 711 13.88 6.89 -9.08
CA GLU A 711 13.12 5.70 -9.47
C GLU A 711 11.72 5.64 -8.83
N ALA A 712 11.61 6.03 -7.56
CA ALA A 712 10.32 6.09 -6.87
C ALA A 712 9.45 7.25 -7.40
N MET A 713 10.05 8.42 -7.63
CA MET A 713 9.34 9.59 -8.14
C MET A 713 8.86 9.44 -9.58
N HIS A 714 9.45 8.56 -10.37
CA HIS A 714 8.91 8.20 -11.70
C HIS A 714 7.63 7.35 -11.64
N LYS A 715 7.38 6.62 -10.54
CA LYS A 715 6.29 5.63 -10.41
C LYS A 715 5.18 6.10 -9.46
N LEU A 716 5.54 6.42 -8.21
CA LEU A 716 4.58 6.62 -7.12
C LEU A 716 3.63 7.83 -7.31
N PRO A 717 4.06 9.00 -7.84
CA PRO A 717 3.14 10.12 -8.05
C PRO A 717 1.97 9.76 -8.96
N GLN A 718 2.24 9.12 -10.10
CA GLN A 718 1.23 8.73 -11.08
C GLN A 718 0.28 7.67 -10.51
N LEU A 719 0.80 6.72 -9.76
CA LEU A 719 0.01 5.67 -9.10
C LEU A 719 -0.87 6.24 -8.00
N LYS A 720 -0.33 7.16 -7.20
CA LYS A 720 -1.11 7.83 -6.15
C LYS A 720 -2.23 8.68 -6.74
N MET A 721 -2.01 9.36 -7.87
CA MET A 721 -3.04 10.15 -8.55
C MET A 721 -4.15 9.29 -9.19
N ALA A 722 -3.91 8.00 -9.41
CA ALA A 722 -4.88 7.08 -10.01
C ALA A 722 -5.98 6.63 -9.03
N THR A 723 -5.90 6.99 -7.75
CA THR A 723 -6.88 6.56 -6.74
C THR A 723 -7.25 7.68 -5.79
N ASN A 724 -8.49 7.66 -5.31
CA ASN A 724 -8.96 8.50 -4.21
C ASN A 724 -8.87 7.81 -2.84
N MET A 725 -8.38 6.59 -2.78
CA MET A 725 -8.13 5.88 -1.51
C MET A 725 -6.97 6.52 -0.75
N LEU A 726 -7.01 6.45 0.59
CA LEU A 726 -5.87 6.84 1.43
C LEU A 726 -4.76 5.79 1.30
N VAL A 727 -3.56 6.23 0.90
CA VAL A 727 -2.42 5.34 0.66
C VAL A 727 -1.54 5.26 1.90
N CYS A 728 -1.29 4.05 2.37
CA CYS A 728 -0.33 3.73 3.42
C CYS A 728 0.75 2.82 2.83
N GLY A 729 2.03 3.03 3.15
CA GLY A 729 3.12 2.16 2.73
C GLY A 729 3.58 1.26 3.87
N GLU A 730 3.94 0.02 3.57
CA GLU A 730 4.73 -0.81 4.47
C GLU A 730 6.20 -0.61 4.10
N ASP A 731 6.88 0.21 4.89
CA ASP A 731 8.26 0.66 4.71
C ASP A 731 9.18 0.07 5.78
N LEU A 732 9.17 -1.26 5.90
CA LEU A 732 9.95 -2.02 6.87
C LEU A 732 11.16 -2.72 6.23
N GLY A 733 12.13 -3.08 7.06
CA GLY A 733 13.35 -3.79 6.68
C GLY A 733 14.53 -2.83 6.43
N MET A 734 15.34 -3.10 5.42
CA MET A 734 16.47 -2.26 5.06
C MET A 734 16.00 -1.03 4.27
N VAL A 735 15.58 0.02 4.97
CA VAL A 735 14.95 1.22 4.39
C VAL A 735 16.02 2.20 3.89
N PRO A 736 16.04 2.60 2.59
CA PRO A 736 16.88 3.68 2.09
C PRO A 736 16.56 5.04 2.72
N ASP A 737 17.55 5.91 2.86
CA ASP A 737 17.37 7.23 3.48
C ASP A 737 16.37 8.12 2.71
N CYS A 738 16.22 7.95 1.41
CA CYS A 738 15.27 8.70 0.57
C CYS A 738 13.79 8.32 0.80
N VAL A 739 13.48 7.17 1.39
CA VAL A 739 12.10 6.67 1.49
C VAL A 739 11.20 7.58 2.33
N PRO A 740 11.58 8.01 3.55
CA PRO A 740 10.76 8.93 4.34
C PRO A 740 10.45 10.24 3.59
N ASP A 741 11.43 10.80 2.88
CA ASP A 741 11.29 12.04 2.13
C ASP A 741 10.30 11.89 0.98
N VAL A 742 10.39 10.81 0.20
CA VAL A 742 9.44 10.53 -0.89
C VAL A 742 8.02 10.32 -0.34
N MET A 743 7.88 9.54 0.73
CA MET A 743 6.57 9.28 1.33
C MET A 743 5.96 10.57 1.87
N GLN A 744 6.75 11.41 2.53
CA GLN A 744 6.30 12.71 3.02
C GLN A 744 5.90 13.63 1.86
N GLN A 745 6.73 13.76 0.83
CA GLN A 745 6.44 14.59 -0.35
C GLN A 745 5.16 14.16 -1.08
N LEU A 746 4.85 12.88 -1.06
CA LEU A 746 3.65 12.34 -1.69
C LEU A 746 2.45 12.21 -0.73
N GLY A 747 2.61 12.52 0.56
CA GLY A 747 1.55 12.33 1.56
C GLY A 747 1.10 10.87 1.67
N ILE A 748 2.04 9.92 1.59
CA ILE A 748 1.83 8.50 1.84
C ILE A 748 2.13 8.24 3.31
N LEU A 749 1.21 7.57 4.03
CA LEU A 749 1.41 7.27 5.43
C LEU A 749 2.46 6.18 5.61
N SER A 750 3.46 6.42 6.46
CA SER A 750 4.46 5.42 6.86
C SER A 750 3.90 4.42 7.86
N LEU A 751 4.58 3.29 8.05
CA LEU A 751 4.28 2.30 9.09
C LEU A 751 5.34 2.37 10.20
N GLU A 752 4.88 2.62 11.44
CA GLU A 752 5.74 2.67 12.62
C GLU A 752 5.42 1.52 13.56
N ILE A 753 6.43 0.69 13.86
CA ILE A 753 6.30 -0.47 14.75
C ILE A 753 7.22 -0.30 15.95
N GLN A 754 6.65 -0.31 17.16
CA GLN A 754 7.40 -0.08 18.38
C GLN A 754 8.60 -1.01 18.56
N ARG A 755 8.47 -2.27 18.16
CA ARG A 755 9.47 -3.33 18.31
C ARG A 755 10.43 -3.48 17.13
N MET A 756 10.21 -2.69 16.07
CA MET A 756 11.04 -2.66 14.86
C MET A 756 11.34 -1.21 14.47
N PRO A 757 12.19 -0.51 15.22
CA PRO A 757 12.56 0.85 14.86
C PRO A 757 13.30 0.88 13.51
N LYS A 758 13.02 1.89 12.69
CA LYS A 758 13.73 2.13 11.42
C LYS A 758 15.17 2.61 11.66
N ASP A 759 15.41 3.25 12.80
CA ASP A 759 16.76 3.63 13.24
C ASP A 759 17.45 2.42 13.89
N PRO A 760 18.51 1.84 13.27
CA PRO A 760 19.20 0.67 13.81
C PRO A 760 19.95 0.94 15.13
N LYS A 761 20.07 2.19 15.55
CA LYS A 761 20.68 2.56 16.84
C LYS A 761 19.71 2.47 18.01
N LYS A 762 18.40 2.40 17.72
CA LYS A 762 17.35 2.28 18.74
C LYS A 762 16.91 0.82 18.86
N GLU A 763 16.75 0.34 20.06
CA GLU A 763 16.20 -1.00 20.31
C GLU A 763 14.67 -1.01 20.21
N PHE A 764 14.03 0.10 20.61
CA PHE A 764 12.58 0.29 20.55
C PHE A 764 12.26 1.67 20.01
N PHE A 765 11.18 1.76 19.25
CA PHE A 765 10.59 3.01 18.81
C PHE A 765 9.60 3.52 19.87
N HIS A 766 9.72 4.77 20.27
CA HIS A 766 8.77 5.35 21.22
C HIS A 766 7.54 5.89 20.47
N PRO A 767 6.30 5.46 20.80
CA PRO A 767 5.11 5.90 20.07
C PRO A 767 4.90 7.41 19.99
N ASN A 768 5.39 8.19 20.95
CA ASN A 768 5.31 9.65 20.92
C ASN A 768 6.20 10.30 19.84
N ASP A 769 7.19 9.57 19.31
CA ASP A 769 8.08 10.06 18.24
C ASP A 769 7.48 9.84 16.84
N ALA A 770 6.31 9.22 16.74
CA ALA A 770 5.69 8.90 15.47
C ALA A 770 5.35 10.17 14.67
N PRO A 771 5.69 10.23 13.37
CA PRO A 771 5.24 11.32 12.52
C PRO A 771 3.72 11.31 12.41
N TYR A 772 3.12 12.51 12.21
CA TYR A 772 1.67 12.60 12.09
C TYR A 772 1.13 11.76 10.91
N MET A 773 1.77 11.86 9.75
CA MET A 773 1.41 11.10 8.54
C MET A 773 1.88 9.65 8.63
N SER A 774 1.43 8.92 9.65
CA SER A 774 1.79 7.53 9.88
C SER A 774 0.64 6.67 10.40
N VAL A 775 0.80 5.37 10.24
CA VAL A 775 0.09 4.30 10.93
C VAL A 775 1.04 3.72 11.98
N ILE A 776 0.64 3.72 13.24
CA ILE A 776 1.42 3.09 14.32
C ILE A 776 0.73 1.83 14.81
N THR A 777 1.52 0.80 15.11
CA THR A 777 1.04 -0.47 15.64
C THR A 777 2.07 -1.13 16.57
N PRO A 778 1.65 -1.85 17.61
CA PRO A 778 2.57 -2.64 18.43
C PRO A 778 3.04 -3.92 17.73
N SER A 779 2.23 -4.47 16.83
CA SER A 779 2.50 -5.70 16.11
C SER A 779 1.75 -5.77 14.77
N THR A 780 2.26 -6.57 13.83
CA THR A 780 1.61 -6.91 12.57
C THR A 780 1.35 -8.42 12.50
N HIS A 781 0.62 -8.86 11.48
CA HIS A 781 0.38 -10.29 11.23
C HIS A 781 1.65 -11.10 10.95
N ASP A 782 2.78 -10.45 10.59
CA ASP A 782 4.07 -11.07 10.29
C ASP A 782 4.96 -11.28 11.54
N MET A 783 4.48 -10.90 12.69
CA MET A 783 5.21 -11.04 13.94
C MET A 783 4.31 -11.55 15.06
N SER A 784 4.90 -11.90 16.18
CA SER A 784 4.17 -12.30 17.38
C SER A 784 3.29 -11.17 17.91
N THR A 785 2.16 -11.50 18.51
CA THR A 785 1.36 -10.54 19.28
C THR A 785 2.18 -9.91 20.41
N ILE A 786 1.69 -8.87 21.06
CA ILE A 786 2.34 -8.31 22.28
C ILE A 786 2.64 -9.43 23.28
N ARG A 787 1.68 -10.31 23.55
CA ARG A 787 1.79 -11.42 24.50
C ARG A 787 2.83 -12.45 24.05
N GLY A 788 2.78 -12.87 22.79
CA GLY A 788 3.75 -13.83 22.25
C GLY A 788 5.18 -13.29 22.34
N TRP A 789 5.39 -12.05 21.90
CA TRP A 789 6.68 -11.39 21.95
C TRP A 789 7.22 -11.24 23.39
N TRP A 790 6.35 -10.92 24.36
CA TRP A 790 6.75 -10.74 25.74
C TRP A 790 7.44 -11.99 26.31
N GLU A 791 7.01 -13.16 25.88
CA GLU A 791 7.48 -14.45 26.35
C GLU A 791 8.63 -15.04 25.51
N GLU A 792 8.97 -14.46 24.35
CA GLU A 792 10.03 -14.96 23.46
C GLU A 792 11.44 -14.64 23.96
N ASN A 793 11.67 -13.46 24.55
CA ASN A 793 13.00 -13.03 24.99
C ASN A 793 12.93 -12.15 26.25
N HIS A 794 13.15 -12.77 27.41
CA HIS A 794 13.04 -12.08 28.69
C HIS A 794 14.08 -10.98 28.92
N GLU A 795 15.22 -11.00 28.25
CA GLU A 795 16.21 -9.92 28.34
C GLU A 795 15.69 -8.66 27.66
N LYS A 796 15.18 -8.78 26.42
CA LYS A 796 14.56 -7.68 25.70
C LYS A 796 13.31 -7.15 26.42
N THR A 797 12.46 -8.02 26.93
CA THR A 797 11.26 -7.59 27.65
C THR A 797 11.58 -6.93 28.98
N ARG A 798 12.66 -7.33 29.68
CA ARG A 798 13.14 -6.62 30.88
C ARG A 798 13.61 -5.20 30.52
N GLN A 799 14.36 -5.03 29.42
CA GLN A 799 14.77 -3.71 28.95
C GLN A 799 13.57 -2.84 28.60
N PHE A 800 12.59 -3.41 27.90
CA PHE A 800 11.35 -2.73 27.55
C PHE A 800 10.55 -2.33 28.80
N TYR A 801 10.42 -3.25 29.78
CA TYR A 801 9.75 -3.03 31.05
C TYR A 801 10.34 -1.85 31.82
N ASN A 802 11.67 -1.80 31.91
CA ASN A 802 12.37 -0.76 32.66
C ASN A 802 12.43 0.58 31.88
N HIS A 803 12.79 0.57 30.60
CA HIS A 803 13.09 1.79 29.86
C HIS A 803 11.87 2.37 29.12
N VAL A 804 10.94 1.54 28.66
CA VAL A 804 9.79 1.98 27.86
C VAL A 804 8.53 2.09 28.73
N LEU A 805 8.26 1.10 29.59
CA LEU A 805 7.14 1.15 30.52
C LEU A 805 7.46 1.90 31.82
N GLY A 806 8.74 2.25 32.07
CA GLY A 806 9.17 3.01 33.23
C GLY A 806 9.00 2.27 34.56
N GLN A 807 9.00 0.95 34.53
CA GLN A 807 8.86 0.07 35.71
C GLN A 807 10.24 -0.31 36.27
N TRP A 808 10.30 -0.69 37.55
CA TRP A 808 11.54 -1.06 38.21
C TRP A 808 11.54 -2.55 38.61
N GLY A 809 12.68 -3.19 38.50
CA GLY A 809 12.88 -4.58 38.90
C GLY A 809 12.77 -5.57 37.73
N ASP A 810 12.48 -6.81 38.06
CA ASP A 810 12.34 -7.88 37.07
C ASP A 810 10.97 -7.79 36.39
N ALA A 811 10.97 -7.93 35.08
CA ALA A 811 9.73 -7.98 34.29
C ALA A 811 8.94 -9.25 34.64
N PRO A 812 7.61 -9.21 34.73
CA PRO A 812 6.80 -10.41 34.86
C PRO A 812 7.11 -11.42 33.77
N PHE A 813 7.15 -12.70 34.12
CA PHE A 813 7.46 -13.77 33.16
C PHE A 813 6.41 -13.85 32.05
N TYR A 814 5.14 -13.75 32.42
CA TYR A 814 4.02 -13.73 31.48
C TYR A 814 3.56 -12.29 31.19
N CYS A 815 3.06 -12.04 30.00
CA CYS A 815 2.45 -10.76 29.66
C CYS A 815 1.08 -10.64 30.37
N GLU A 816 1.07 -9.96 31.49
CA GLU A 816 -0.16 -9.68 32.23
C GLU A 816 -1.06 -8.69 31.46
N ALA A 817 -2.37 -8.71 31.68
CA ALA A 817 -3.31 -7.85 30.96
C ALA A 817 -3.01 -6.35 31.05
N TRP A 818 -2.51 -5.89 32.21
CA TRP A 818 -2.13 -4.50 32.42
C TRP A 818 -0.92 -4.08 31.57
N ILE A 819 0.04 -5.00 31.33
CA ILE A 819 1.23 -4.75 30.45
C ILE A 819 0.75 -4.55 29.02
N ASN A 820 -0.07 -5.47 28.53
CA ASN A 820 -0.65 -5.38 27.19
C ASN A 820 -1.45 -4.08 27.01
N ARG A 821 -2.24 -3.72 28.04
CA ARG A 821 -3.01 -2.48 28.09
C ARG A 821 -2.09 -1.24 28.05
N ALA A 822 -1.04 -1.21 28.84
CA ALA A 822 -0.07 -0.11 28.87
C ALA A 822 0.54 0.13 27.48
N ILE A 823 0.91 -0.93 26.75
CA ILE A 823 1.44 -0.85 25.40
C ILE A 823 0.39 -0.30 24.43
N VAL A 824 -0.84 -0.80 24.47
CA VAL A 824 -1.94 -0.30 23.61
C VAL A 824 -2.20 1.19 23.89
N LEU A 825 -2.20 1.60 25.15
CA LEU A 825 -2.41 3.00 25.52
C LEU A 825 -1.29 3.92 25.00
N GLN A 826 -0.01 3.50 25.06
CA GLN A 826 1.07 4.29 24.47
C GLN A 826 0.82 4.58 22.98
N HIS A 827 0.31 3.61 22.22
CA HIS A 827 -0.01 3.78 20.82
C HIS A 827 -1.25 4.67 20.61
N LEU A 828 -2.29 4.53 21.43
CA LEU A 828 -3.46 5.39 21.36
C LEU A 828 -3.13 6.86 21.64
N TYR A 829 -2.21 7.15 22.55
CA TYR A 829 -1.79 8.52 22.85
C TYR A 829 -0.75 9.09 21.89
N SER A 830 -0.25 8.31 20.92
CA SER A 830 0.73 8.77 19.93
C SER A 830 0.19 9.93 19.06
N PRO A 831 1.08 10.72 18.43
CA PRO A 831 0.68 11.75 17.47
C PRO A 831 0.28 11.20 16.11
N ALA A 832 0.53 9.92 15.78
CA ALA A 832 0.21 9.31 14.50
C ALA A 832 -1.25 9.49 14.10
N MET A 833 -1.54 9.69 12.82
CA MET A 833 -2.91 9.81 12.30
C MET A 833 -3.75 8.58 12.62
N TRP A 834 -3.18 7.40 12.47
CA TRP A 834 -3.86 6.14 12.76
C TRP A 834 -3.08 5.28 13.75
N SER A 835 -3.78 4.74 14.76
CA SER A 835 -3.31 3.63 15.61
C SER A 835 -4.10 2.39 15.27
N ILE A 836 -3.46 1.37 14.70
CA ILE A 836 -4.14 0.13 14.26
C ILE A 836 -3.57 -1.03 15.05
N PHE A 837 -4.44 -1.85 15.63
CA PHE A 837 -4.08 -2.97 16.51
C PHE A 837 -4.56 -4.28 15.93
N GLN A 838 -3.79 -5.34 16.03
CA GLN A 838 -4.32 -6.68 15.84
C GLN A 838 -5.44 -6.94 16.87
N LEU A 839 -6.49 -7.65 16.46
CA LEU A 839 -7.60 -8.00 17.37
C LEU A 839 -7.08 -8.75 18.60
N GLN A 840 -6.08 -9.62 18.43
CA GLN A 840 -5.46 -10.40 19.50
C GLN A 840 -4.82 -9.49 20.56
N ASP A 841 -4.14 -8.42 20.12
CA ASP A 841 -3.53 -7.43 21.02
C ASP A 841 -4.58 -6.64 21.82
N ILE A 842 -5.72 -6.34 21.19
CA ILE A 842 -6.85 -5.73 21.89
C ILE A 842 -7.43 -6.70 22.94
N LEU A 843 -7.69 -7.95 22.57
CA LEU A 843 -8.21 -8.97 23.49
C LEU A 843 -7.21 -9.30 24.61
N GLY A 844 -5.90 -9.15 24.35
CA GLY A 844 -4.83 -9.30 25.33
C GLY A 844 -4.93 -8.37 26.54
N MET A 845 -5.68 -7.25 26.42
CA MET A 845 -5.96 -6.33 27.53
C MET A 845 -6.88 -6.91 28.60
N SER A 846 -7.59 -8.01 28.30
CA SER A 846 -8.54 -8.69 29.21
C SER A 846 -8.07 -10.10 29.56
N GLU A 847 -8.01 -10.43 30.84
CA GLU A 847 -7.66 -11.77 31.31
C GLU A 847 -8.67 -12.84 30.90
N THR A 848 -9.93 -12.45 30.73
CA THR A 848 -11.03 -13.36 30.41
C THR A 848 -11.27 -13.54 28.92
N LEU A 849 -10.86 -12.57 28.07
CA LEU A 849 -11.11 -12.59 26.62
C LEU A 849 -9.91 -13.01 25.80
N ARG A 850 -8.69 -13.01 26.37
CA ARG A 850 -7.48 -13.47 25.68
C ARG A 850 -7.43 -14.99 25.58
N ARG A 851 -6.71 -15.52 24.59
CA ARG A 851 -6.43 -16.97 24.55
C ARG A 851 -5.58 -17.39 25.74
N GLU A 852 -5.70 -18.65 26.14
CA GLU A 852 -4.85 -19.21 27.20
C GLU A 852 -3.37 -19.16 26.79
N LYS A 853 -3.05 -19.63 25.59
CA LYS A 853 -1.67 -19.74 25.06
C LYS A 853 -1.37 -18.63 24.06
N PRO A 854 -0.41 -17.74 24.32
CA PRO A 854 -0.04 -16.66 23.42
C PRO A 854 0.45 -17.14 22.05
N GLN A 855 1.09 -18.29 21.97
CA GLN A 855 1.63 -18.88 20.73
C GLN A 855 0.54 -19.20 19.72
N GLU A 856 -0.67 -19.52 20.20
CA GLU A 856 -1.84 -19.79 19.35
C GLU A 856 -2.47 -18.51 18.76
N GLU A 857 -2.00 -17.34 19.16
CA GLU A 857 -2.46 -16.04 18.66
C GLU A 857 -1.72 -15.60 17.37
N ARG A 858 -0.59 -16.25 17.04
CA ARG A 858 0.24 -15.88 15.89
C ARG A 858 -0.45 -16.24 14.57
N ILE A 859 -0.45 -15.30 13.62
CA ILE A 859 -1.03 -15.50 12.28
C ILE A 859 0.01 -16.04 11.32
N ASN A 860 1.15 -15.36 11.20
CA ASN A 860 2.24 -15.73 10.31
C ASN A 860 3.59 -15.86 11.04
N ASN A 861 4.42 -16.74 10.52
CA ASN A 861 5.84 -16.84 10.88
C ASN A 861 6.68 -16.77 9.60
N PRO A 862 7.20 -15.58 9.21
CA PRO A 862 7.95 -15.39 7.96
C PRO A 862 9.20 -16.26 7.84
N ALA A 863 9.78 -16.72 8.96
CA ALA A 863 10.89 -17.66 8.96
C ALA A 863 10.50 -19.08 8.56
N ASN A 864 9.20 -19.40 8.55
CA ASN A 864 8.68 -20.69 8.11
C ASN A 864 8.04 -20.59 6.72
N PRO A 865 8.71 -21.01 5.64
CA PRO A 865 8.15 -20.92 4.28
C PRO A 865 6.94 -21.83 4.07
N LYS A 866 6.70 -22.78 4.98
CA LYS A 866 5.54 -23.68 5.00
C LYS A 866 4.53 -23.28 6.08
N ASN A 867 4.40 -21.97 6.38
CA ASN A 867 3.40 -21.50 7.34
C ASN A 867 1.99 -21.76 6.82
N TYR A 868 1.18 -22.42 7.65
CA TYR A 868 -0.24 -22.63 7.33
C TYR A 868 -1.05 -21.46 7.93
N TRP A 869 -1.72 -20.68 7.09
CA TRP A 869 -2.50 -19.51 7.47
C TRP A 869 -3.89 -19.92 7.96
N GLN A 870 -3.92 -20.52 9.16
CA GLN A 870 -5.11 -21.18 9.73
C GLN A 870 -5.65 -20.49 10.99
N TYR A 871 -4.99 -19.39 11.44
CA TYR A 871 -5.42 -18.69 12.66
C TYR A 871 -6.90 -18.32 12.59
N ARG A 872 -7.65 -18.65 13.63
CA ARG A 872 -9.06 -18.32 13.76
C ARG A 872 -9.34 -17.77 15.15
N MET A 873 -10.04 -16.65 15.28
CA MET A 873 -10.42 -16.10 16.56
C MET A 873 -11.25 -17.12 17.37
N HIS A 874 -11.02 -17.21 18.67
CA HIS A 874 -11.64 -18.22 19.54
C HIS A 874 -13.03 -17.81 20.05
N ILE A 875 -13.31 -16.50 20.10
CA ILE A 875 -14.63 -15.94 20.47
C ILE A 875 -15.45 -15.60 19.21
N SER A 876 -16.77 -15.83 19.22
CA SER A 876 -17.59 -15.41 18.10
C SER A 876 -17.83 -13.90 18.12
N LEU A 877 -18.00 -13.30 16.94
CA LEU A 877 -18.28 -11.85 16.82
C LEU A 877 -19.57 -11.47 17.56
N GLU A 878 -20.59 -12.33 17.53
CA GLU A 878 -21.82 -12.10 18.27
C GLU A 878 -21.62 -12.09 19.78
N ASP A 879 -20.68 -12.88 20.29
CA ASP A 879 -20.38 -12.92 21.71
C ASP A 879 -19.41 -11.78 22.09
N LEU A 880 -18.51 -11.38 21.18
CA LEU A 880 -17.63 -10.22 21.36
C LEU A 880 -18.42 -8.90 21.44
N VAL A 881 -19.43 -8.71 20.59
CA VAL A 881 -20.33 -7.56 20.64
C VAL A 881 -21.06 -7.45 21.99
N LYS A 882 -21.32 -8.57 22.66
CA LYS A 882 -22.01 -8.64 23.95
C LYS A 882 -21.11 -8.38 25.16
N GLN A 883 -19.81 -8.26 25.00
CA GLN A 883 -18.85 -7.97 26.08
C GLN A 883 -18.93 -6.47 26.48
N THR A 884 -20.07 -6.05 27.00
CA THR A 884 -20.42 -4.64 27.23
C THR A 884 -19.36 -3.91 28.06
N GLU A 885 -18.95 -4.48 29.19
CA GLU A 885 -17.95 -3.88 30.09
C GLU A 885 -16.61 -3.64 29.38
N PHE A 886 -16.10 -4.66 28.69
CA PHE A 886 -14.85 -4.55 27.95
C PHE A 886 -14.97 -3.55 26.78
N ASN A 887 -16.08 -3.59 26.05
CA ASN A 887 -16.31 -2.70 24.91
C ASN A 887 -16.41 -1.23 25.35
N GLU A 888 -17.08 -0.94 26.49
CA GLU A 888 -17.18 0.40 27.08
C GLU A 888 -15.82 0.89 27.59
N GLU A 889 -15.03 0.01 28.23
CA GLU A 889 -13.68 0.33 28.69
C GLU A 889 -12.77 0.72 27.50
N LEU A 890 -12.78 -0.08 26.44
CA LEU A 890 -12.00 0.19 25.22
C LEU A 890 -12.45 1.50 24.56
N ASN A 891 -13.77 1.71 24.44
CA ASN A 891 -14.31 2.95 23.92
C ASN A 891 -13.83 4.17 24.75
N GLY A 892 -13.82 4.04 26.07
CA GLY A 892 -13.29 5.06 26.98
C GLY A 892 -11.84 5.42 26.65
N TYR A 893 -10.97 4.43 26.45
CA TYR A 893 -9.56 4.66 26.07
C TYR A 893 -9.43 5.34 24.71
N VAL A 894 -10.19 4.91 23.72
CA VAL A 894 -10.17 5.49 22.37
C VAL A 894 -10.63 6.95 22.40
N VAL A 895 -11.73 7.26 23.11
CA VAL A 895 -12.25 8.62 23.23
C VAL A 895 -11.30 9.54 24.00
N HIS A 896 -10.77 9.09 25.16
CA HIS A 896 -9.86 9.91 25.97
C HIS A 896 -8.51 10.18 25.26
N SER A 897 -8.08 9.31 24.35
CA SER A 897 -6.88 9.56 23.53
C SER A 897 -7.13 10.55 22.37
N GLY A 898 -8.34 11.04 22.19
CA GLY A 898 -8.74 11.92 21.10
C GLY A 898 -8.91 11.22 19.74
N ARG A 899 -9.17 9.89 19.74
CA ARG A 899 -9.33 9.07 18.53
C ARG A 899 -10.77 8.57 18.30
N GLY A 900 -11.69 8.93 19.20
CA GLY A 900 -13.09 8.51 19.16
C GLY A 900 -13.98 9.26 18.17
#